data_af2b3fc708b8dab7c4b57911ff2a7c39
#
_entry.id   af2b3fc708b8dab7c4b57911ff2a7c39
#
_cell.length_a   1.000
_cell.length_b   1.000
_cell.length_c   1.000
_cell.angle_alpha   90.00
_cell.angle_beta   90.00
_cell.angle_gamma   90.00
#
_symmetry.space_group_name_H-M   'P 1'
#
loop_
_entity.id
_entity.type
_entity.pdbx_description
1 polymer ?
#
loop_
_entity_poly.entity_id
_entity_poly.type
_entity_poly.pdbx_seq_one_letter_code
_entity_poly.pdbx_strand_id
1 'polypeptide(L)'
;MMRSMYSYFFALLVLCVSVGQIQAAYIRAIPVKVVQPGGDTLRCFASGDEHYNWLHDEQGYTIMRNTLTGYYEYVTLKQQTLVCTGAIAGRADPASLGILKYAIASPQVRENNRRQALAKRISTTAAPTTGTFQNLVVFVRFSDQPEFSDPLSYYSELFDGTSPSSTSLQKYYLEVSYNQLTINTSFYPSPVRGNVVSYQDSHQQAYYMPYDGATNPTGYLDANRTAREDSLLLRAVNAVSAQVPQSLNIDANNDGFIDNICFIVEGGTTAWASLLWPHRGWLPGGIIHGKATDAYNLQIQDFLAMEGSSVLCHEMFHTLGAPDLYHYSFQGVEPVESWDLMAYNTTPPQYMGAYMKFRYGHWIPAIPDIPAHGSYALQPLQSQTGNCYMIRSQQSANEYYVLEYRRQAGIFETQIPGNGLLVYRINTLADGQGNAEGPPDEVYIYRPGGTVSVNGDYSTAGFSAESGRTQINDHTDPSGFLSDGSRGGLDISGIGSAGATISFTLNGPLPISLSSFKGTIAVDGSVILRWRTLSETGNYGFSLQRSSGKDTLFTELSGNFVPGHGTTIQPQDYQWTDVSAPAPPVRYRLRQINLDGSSEYLDALVVDNTSAAFLASAPPVFALRQNYPNPFNPATTIEFTVARPGRATVTVYNGLGQIVAILFDGTAEPGQVYQSKFDGSKLASGMYIYKLSAGGSAQMRKLLLVR
;
A
#
# COMPACT_ATOMS: atom_id res chain seq x y z
N MET A 1 62.41 18.59 -1.08
CA MET A 1 61.69 17.67 -1.97
C MET A 1 60.72 16.82 -1.10
N MET A 2 59.56 17.29 -0.90
CA MET A 2 58.50 16.53 -0.22
C MET A 2 57.28 16.54 -1.10
N ARG A 3 56.89 15.38 -1.59
CA ARG A 3 55.61 15.18 -2.32
C ARG A 3 54.50 14.94 -1.30
N SER A 4 53.54 15.82 -1.30
CA SER A 4 52.25 15.69 -0.61
C SER A 4 51.39 14.67 -1.32
N MET A 5 50.98 13.61 -0.61
CA MET A 5 49.91 12.71 -1.04
C MET A 5 48.56 13.20 -0.45
N TYR A 6 47.66 13.65 -1.29
CA TYR A 6 46.26 13.89 -0.92
C TYR A 6 45.49 12.58 -1.02
N SER A 7 45.05 12.08 0.13
CA SER A 7 44.06 10.99 0.21
C SER A 7 42.66 11.56 0.03
N TYR A 8 41.98 11.19 -1.04
CA TYR A 8 40.57 11.46 -1.23
C TYR A 8 39.77 10.45 -0.41
N PHE A 9 39.10 10.95 0.63
CA PHE A 9 38.03 10.24 1.34
C PHE A 9 36.74 10.34 0.48
N PHE A 10 36.35 9.26 -0.19
CA PHE A 10 35.04 9.12 -0.77
C PHE A 10 34.05 8.80 0.36
N ALA A 11 33.29 9.80 0.82
CA ALA A 11 32.14 9.58 1.67
C ALA A 11 31.00 9.01 0.80
N LEU A 12 30.73 7.72 0.93
CA LEU A 12 29.57 7.07 0.32
C LEU A 12 28.32 7.50 1.11
N LEU A 13 27.62 8.50 0.60
CA LEU A 13 26.32 8.93 1.11
C LEU A 13 25.29 7.89 0.62
N VAL A 14 24.95 6.91 1.44
CA VAL A 14 23.80 6.04 1.17
C VAL A 14 22.54 6.84 1.49
N LEU A 15 22.01 7.52 0.47
CA LEU A 15 20.63 8.01 0.48
C LEU A 15 19.73 6.76 0.45
N CYS A 16 18.95 6.56 1.50
CA CYS A 16 17.76 5.72 1.40
C CYS A 16 16.73 6.50 0.57
N VAL A 17 16.75 6.26 -0.72
CA VAL A 17 15.78 6.81 -1.67
C VAL A 17 14.56 5.92 -1.59
N SER A 18 13.41 6.48 -1.22
CA SER A 18 12.12 5.82 -1.45
C SER A 18 11.98 5.64 -2.96
N VAL A 19 11.92 4.39 -3.40
CA VAL A 19 11.72 4.05 -4.82
C VAL A 19 10.28 4.40 -5.15
N GLY A 20 10.08 5.52 -5.84
CA GLY A 20 8.78 5.80 -6.48
C GLY A 20 8.55 4.74 -7.55
N GLN A 21 7.48 3.97 -7.41
CA GLN A 21 7.09 2.96 -8.39
C GLN A 21 6.37 3.62 -9.55
N ILE A 22 6.59 3.15 -10.78
CA ILE A 22 5.71 3.44 -11.90
C ILE A 22 4.43 2.65 -11.64
N GLN A 23 3.30 3.31 -11.70
CA GLN A 23 2.02 2.74 -11.32
C GLN A 23 1.00 3.04 -12.40
N ALA A 24 0.22 2.05 -12.79
CA ALA A 24 -0.87 2.19 -13.76
C ALA A 24 -2.10 1.43 -13.30
N ALA A 25 -3.26 1.91 -13.74
CA ALA A 25 -4.52 1.23 -13.51
C ALA A 25 -4.52 -0.17 -14.13
N TYR A 26 -4.85 -1.17 -13.33
CA TYR A 26 -5.16 -2.50 -13.86
C TYR A 26 -6.47 -2.44 -14.65
N ILE A 27 -6.37 -2.73 -15.93
CA ILE A 27 -7.51 -2.70 -16.86
C ILE A 27 -7.91 -4.14 -17.18
N ARG A 28 -9.22 -4.43 -17.13
CA ARG A 28 -9.77 -5.76 -17.37
C ARG A 28 -10.74 -5.75 -18.53
N ALA A 29 -10.44 -6.59 -19.54
CA ALA A 29 -11.33 -6.90 -20.65
C ALA A 29 -11.83 -5.68 -21.46
N ILE A 30 -10.96 -4.69 -21.72
CA ILE A 30 -11.27 -3.57 -22.58
C ILE A 30 -11.43 -4.06 -24.01
N PRO A 31 -12.55 -3.77 -24.71
CA PRO A 31 -12.76 -4.17 -26.09
C PRO A 31 -11.73 -3.54 -27.04
N VAL A 32 -11.04 -4.38 -27.80
CA VAL A 32 -10.03 -3.96 -28.79
C VAL A 32 -10.34 -4.63 -30.13
N LYS A 33 -10.06 -3.92 -31.21
CA LYS A 33 -10.13 -4.45 -32.57
C LYS A 33 -8.72 -4.57 -33.14
N VAL A 34 -8.34 -5.74 -33.59
CA VAL A 34 -7.09 -5.96 -34.33
C VAL A 34 -7.40 -6.50 -35.72
N VAL A 35 -6.57 -6.14 -36.69
CA VAL A 35 -6.75 -6.58 -38.08
C VAL A 35 -5.79 -7.73 -38.37
N GLN A 36 -6.34 -8.84 -38.82
CA GLN A 36 -5.57 -10.00 -39.29
C GLN A 36 -4.91 -9.68 -40.65
N PRO A 37 -3.77 -10.29 -41.01
CA PRO A 37 -3.12 -10.08 -42.32
C PRO A 37 -4.03 -10.32 -43.54
N GLY A 38 -5.06 -11.13 -43.37
CA GLY A 38 -6.08 -11.37 -44.44
C GLY A 38 -7.11 -10.26 -44.59
N GLY A 39 -7.03 -9.18 -43.80
CA GLY A 39 -7.98 -8.06 -43.80
C GLY A 39 -9.19 -8.25 -42.86
N ASP A 40 -9.35 -9.42 -42.24
CA ASP A 40 -10.43 -9.68 -41.29
C ASP A 40 -10.17 -8.91 -39.97
N THR A 41 -11.20 -8.32 -39.42
CA THR A 41 -11.12 -7.67 -38.10
C THR A 41 -11.49 -8.67 -37.02
N LEU A 42 -10.57 -8.88 -36.08
CA LEU A 42 -10.78 -9.67 -34.87
C LEU A 42 -11.20 -8.72 -33.73
N ARG A 43 -12.35 -9.00 -33.11
CA ARG A 43 -12.74 -8.39 -31.84
C ARG A 43 -12.13 -9.21 -30.71
N CYS A 44 -11.40 -8.57 -29.83
CA CYS A 44 -10.79 -9.19 -28.67
C CYS A 44 -10.82 -8.20 -27.51
N PHE A 45 -10.21 -8.57 -26.41
CA PHE A 45 -10.15 -7.74 -25.20
C PHE A 45 -8.70 -7.63 -24.77
N ALA A 46 -8.37 -6.50 -24.18
CA ALA A 46 -7.10 -6.26 -23.53
C ALA A 46 -7.25 -6.26 -22.02
N SER A 47 -6.30 -6.84 -21.32
CA SER A 47 -6.21 -6.82 -19.87
C SER A 47 -4.76 -6.63 -19.44
N GLY A 48 -4.54 -6.12 -18.21
CA GLY A 48 -3.21 -5.92 -17.63
C GLY A 48 -2.93 -4.49 -17.23
N ASP A 49 -1.65 -4.18 -17.07
CA ASP A 49 -1.09 -2.87 -16.76
C ASP A 49 0.05 -2.53 -17.73
N GLU A 50 0.75 -1.41 -17.52
CA GLU A 50 1.87 -0.99 -18.37
C GLU A 50 3.10 -1.91 -18.28
N HIS A 51 3.18 -2.72 -17.22
CA HIS A 51 4.29 -3.66 -17.03
C HIS A 51 4.05 -4.98 -17.73
N TYR A 52 2.78 -5.41 -17.75
CA TYR A 52 2.38 -6.63 -18.41
C TYR A 52 0.90 -6.60 -18.82
N ASN A 53 0.66 -6.63 -20.11
CA ASN A 53 -0.68 -6.67 -20.70
C ASN A 53 -0.78 -7.78 -21.75
N TRP A 54 -2.01 -8.21 -22.05
CA TRP A 54 -2.27 -9.26 -23.03
C TRP A 54 -3.64 -9.09 -23.69
N LEU A 55 -3.74 -9.63 -24.90
CA LEU A 55 -5.03 -9.77 -25.59
C LEU A 55 -5.66 -11.13 -25.28
N HIS A 56 -6.99 -11.17 -25.23
CA HIS A 56 -7.74 -12.40 -25.11
C HIS A 56 -9.09 -12.29 -25.81
N ASP A 57 -9.72 -13.43 -26.11
CA ASP A 57 -11.09 -13.46 -26.60
C ASP A 57 -12.12 -13.31 -25.48
N GLU A 58 -13.40 -13.28 -25.83
CA GLU A 58 -14.52 -13.19 -24.89
C GLU A 58 -14.57 -14.36 -23.89
N GLN A 59 -14.01 -15.51 -24.25
CA GLN A 59 -13.97 -16.70 -23.39
C GLN A 59 -12.73 -16.77 -22.48
N GLY A 60 -11.80 -15.84 -22.62
CA GLY A 60 -10.56 -15.75 -21.84
C GLY A 60 -9.38 -16.54 -22.43
N TYR A 61 -9.42 -16.92 -23.70
CA TYR A 61 -8.25 -17.52 -24.35
C TYR A 61 -7.28 -16.45 -24.82
N THR A 62 -6.05 -16.50 -24.35
CA THR A 62 -5.01 -15.51 -24.66
C THR A 62 -4.59 -15.57 -26.14
N ILE A 63 -4.42 -14.38 -26.72
CA ILE A 63 -4.11 -14.17 -28.12
C ILE A 63 -2.79 -13.40 -28.21
N MET A 64 -1.91 -13.80 -29.11
CA MET A 64 -0.66 -13.10 -29.38
C MET A 64 -0.40 -13.04 -30.88
N ARG A 65 0.24 -11.97 -31.34
CA ARG A 65 0.65 -11.88 -32.73
C ARG A 65 1.86 -12.76 -32.99
N ASN A 66 1.74 -13.65 -33.96
CA ASN A 66 2.86 -14.46 -34.42
C ASN A 66 3.76 -13.62 -35.33
N THR A 67 5.00 -13.41 -34.94
CA THR A 67 5.96 -12.55 -35.65
C THR A 67 6.40 -13.13 -37.00
N LEU A 68 6.24 -14.43 -37.24
CA LEU A 68 6.57 -15.07 -38.50
C LEU A 68 5.44 -14.98 -39.53
N THR A 69 4.19 -15.14 -39.08
CA THR A 69 3.01 -15.18 -39.97
C THR A 69 2.25 -13.85 -40.01
N GLY A 70 2.44 -13.03 -39.00
CA GLY A 70 1.69 -11.77 -38.75
C GLY A 70 0.28 -12.00 -38.21
N TYR A 71 -0.24 -13.23 -38.17
CA TYR A 71 -1.56 -13.52 -37.64
C TYR A 71 -1.60 -13.43 -36.11
N TYR A 72 -2.73 -12.99 -35.59
CA TYR A 72 -3.05 -13.14 -34.18
C TYR A 72 -3.53 -14.58 -33.95
N GLU A 73 -2.79 -15.32 -33.13
CA GLU A 73 -2.99 -16.74 -32.83
C GLU A 73 -3.27 -16.97 -31.36
N TYR A 74 -4.01 -18.03 -31.04
CA TYR A 74 -4.12 -18.52 -29.67
C TYR A 74 -2.76 -19.03 -29.19
N VAL A 75 -2.48 -18.83 -27.90
CA VAL A 75 -1.20 -19.19 -27.29
C VAL A 75 -1.32 -20.34 -26.31
N THR A 76 -0.20 -21.02 -26.08
CA THR A 76 -0.01 -21.98 -25.00
C THR A 76 1.24 -21.62 -24.21
N LEU A 77 1.30 -22.06 -22.95
CA LEU A 77 2.46 -21.83 -22.10
C LEU A 77 3.47 -22.97 -22.31
N LYS A 78 4.68 -22.66 -22.78
CA LYS A 78 5.82 -23.59 -22.88
C LYS A 78 7.00 -23.03 -22.12
N GLN A 79 7.56 -23.78 -21.18
CA GLN A 79 8.71 -23.35 -20.36
C GLN A 79 8.55 -21.93 -19.79
N GLN A 80 7.36 -21.66 -19.22
CA GLN A 80 7.00 -20.37 -18.61
C GLN A 80 6.84 -19.19 -19.59
N THR A 81 6.93 -19.40 -20.88
CA THR A 81 6.77 -18.39 -21.92
C THR A 81 5.55 -18.71 -22.79
N LEU A 82 4.84 -17.66 -23.22
CA LEU A 82 3.73 -17.80 -24.17
C LEU A 82 4.27 -18.09 -25.56
N VAL A 83 3.70 -19.08 -26.24
CA VAL A 83 4.07 -19.48 -27.58
C VAL A 83 2.83 -19.59 -28.44
N CYS A 84 2.87 -19.01 -29.64
CA CYS A 84 1.84 -19.15 -30.66
C CYS A 84 1.65 -20.62 -31.04
N THR A 85 0.39 -21.06 -31.18
CA THR A 85 0.03 -22.45 -31.45
C THR A 85 -0.15 -22.75 -32.93
N GLY A 86 -0.17 -21.74 -33.81
CA GLY A 86 -0.58 -21.82 -35.20
C GLY A 86 -2.10 -21.75 -35.38
N ALA A 87 -2.88 -21.74 -34.31
CA ALA A 87 -4.34 -21.63 -34.34
C ALA A 87 -4.76 -20.16 -34.44
N ILE A 88 -5.24 -19.75 -35.60
CA ILE A 88 -5.62 -18.35 -35.87
C ILE A 88 -6.83 -17.96 -35.03
N ALA A 89 -6.70 -16.91 -34.21
CA ALA A 89 -7.77 -16.39 -33.39
C ALA A 89 -8.95 -15.90 -34.24
N GLY A 90 -10.15 -16.24 -33.79
CA GLY A 90 -11.39 -15.99 -34.50
C GLY A 90 -11.73 -16.98 -35.64
N ARG A 91 -10.80 -17.91 -35.97
CA ARG A 91 -11.03 -18.96 -36.95
C ARG A 91 -10.96 -20.38 -36.38
N ALA A 92 -10.08 -20.61 -35.41
CA ALA A 92 -9.93 -21.88 -34.72
C ALA A 92 -10.77 -21.92 -33.45
N ASP A 93 -11.20 -23.10 -33.04
CA ASP A 93 -11.81 -23.35 -31.71
C ASP A 93 -10.70 -23.75 -30.73
N PRO A 94 -10.29 -22.85 -29.80
CA PRO A 94 -9.21 -23.12 -28.87
C PRO A 94 -9.53 -24.23 -27.86
N ALA A 95 -10.81 -24.45 -27.53
CA ALA A 95 -11.23 -25.51 -26.61
C ALA A 95 -10.99 -26.90 -27.23
N SER A 96 -11.30 -27.06 -28.50
CA SER A 96 -11.07 -28.35 -29.23
C SER A 96 -9.59 -28.67 -29.37
N LEU A 97 -8.71 -27.71 -29.27
CA LEU A 97 -7.25 -27.86 -29.34
C LEU A 97 -6.60 -28.03 -27.94
N GLY A 98 -7.39 -28.08 -26.88
CA GLY A 98 -6.88 -28.24 -25.51
C GLY A 98 -6.09 -27.03 -25.01
N ILE A 99 -6.29 -25.82 -25.58
CA ILE A 99 -5.65 -24.60 -25.15
C ILE A 99 -6.29 -24.16 -23.82
N LEU A 100 -5.46 -23.78 -22.87
CA LEU A 100 -5.93 -23.33 -21.55
C LEU A 100 -6.37 -21.86 -21.60
N LYS A 101 -7.48 -21.57 -20.91
CA LYS A 101 -7.92 -20.18 -20.68
C LYS A 101 -6.98 -19.45 -19.75
N TYR A 102 -6.94 -18.14 -19.87
CA TYR A 102 -6.15 -17.23 -19.00
C TYR A 102 -4.66 -17.56 -18.95
N ALA A 103 -4.12 -18.11 -20.05
CA ALA A 103 -2.68 -18.35 -20.16
C ALA A 103 -1.94 -16.99 -20.20
N ILE A 104 -1.14 -16.71 -19.18
CA ILE A 104 -0.28 -15.53 -19.10
C ILE A 104 1.16 -15.95 -18.82
N ALA A 105 2.14 -15.09 -19.10
CA ALA A 105 3.54 -15.38 -18.80
C ALA A 105 3.75 -15.66 -17.31
N SER A 106 4.78 -16.44 -17.00
CA SER A 106 5.06 -16.79 -15.60
C SER A 106 5.33 -15.52 -14.75
N PRO A 107 5.10 -15.58 -13.44
CA PRO A 107 5.39 -14.47 -12.53
C PRO A 107 6.83 -13.97 -12.66
N GLN A 108 7.77 -14.89 -12.80
CA GLN A 108 9.19 -14.54 -12.92
C GLN A 108 9.48 -13.69 -14.17
N VAL A 109 8.84 -13.99 -15.29
CA VAL A 109 8.99 -13.22 -16.53
C VAL A 109 8.37 -11.84 -16.36
N ARG A 110 7.17 -11.77 -15.79
CA ARG A 110 6.47 -10.50 -15.53
C ARG A 110 7.25 -9.62 -14.57
N GLU A 111 7.73 -10.20 -13.47
CA GLU A 111 8.55 -9.52 -12.48
C GLU A 111 9.87 -9.00 -13.06
N ASN A 112 10.54 -9.77 -13.91
CA ASN A 112 11.75 -9.31 -14.60
C ASN A 112 11.46 -8.11 -15.51
N ASN A 113 10.35 -8.12 -16.24
CA ASN A 113 9.94 -6.99 -17.09
C ASN A 113 9.70 -5.75 -16.23
N ARG A 114 8.97 -5.91 -15.12
CA ARG A 114 8.68 -4.84 -14.18
C ARG A 114 9.96 -4.25 -13.57
N ARG A 115 10.85 -5.10 -13.03
CA ARG A 115 12.14 -4.65 -12.46
C ARG A 115 13.00 -3.89 -13.45
N GLN A 116 12.99 -4.28 -14.72
CA GLN A 116 13.69 -3.55 -15.77
C GLN A 116 13.09 -2.19 -16.03
N ALA A 117 11.77 -2.08 -15.98
CA ALA A 117 11.07 -0.80 -16.10
C ALA A 117 11.32 0.11 -14.89
N LEU A 118 11.24 -0.44 -13.66
CA LEU A 118 11.44 0.30 -12.41
C LEU A 118 12.87 0.73 -12.13
N ALA A 119 13.87 -0.03 -12.58
CA ALA A 119 15.28 0.24 -12.28
C ALA A 119 15.81 1.61 -12.78
N LYS A 120 15.02 2.35 -13.54
CA LYS A 120 15.42 3.59 -14.20
C LYS A 120 14.73 4.86 -13.69
N ARG A 121 13.77 4.79 -12.77
CA ARG A 121 12.89 5.93 -12.48
C ARG A 121 12.64 6.12 -11.00
N ILE A 122 12.96 7.29 -10.48
CA ILE A 122 12.71 7.70 -9.09
C ILE A 122 12.01 9.06 -9.15
N SER A 123 10.72 9.11 -8.79
CA SER A 123 10.06 10.37 -8.43
C SER A 123 10.27 10.63 -6.94
N THR A 124 10.69 11.84 -6.59
CA THR A 124 10.98 12.25 -5.21
C THR A 124 9.90 13.17 -4.65
N THR A 125 8.93 13.56 -5.47
CA THR A 125 7.93 14.58 -5.13
C THR A 125 6.52 14.04 -5.36
N ALA A 126 5.58 14.46 -4.53
CA ALA A 126 4.16 14.25 -4.70
C ALA A 126 3.47 15.62 -4.80
N ALA A 127 2.42 15.71 -5.61
CA ALA A 127 1.57 16.90 -5.64
C ALA A 127 0.91 17.12 -4.27
N PRO A 128 0.50 18.37 -3.94
CA PRO A 128 -0.14 18.64 -2.66
C PRO A 128 -1.48 17.91 -2.54
N THR A 129 -1.72 17.28 -1.40
CA THR A 129 -2.98 16.54 -1.13
C THR A 129 -4.10 17.44 -0.61
N THR A 130 -3.80 18.71 -0.31
CA THR A 130 -4.77 19.70 0.19
C THR A 130 -4.58 21.05 -0.50
N GLY A 131 -5.62 21.89 -0.48
CA GLY A 131 -5.61 23.18 -1.14
C GLY A 131 -6.02 23.09 -2.61
N THR A 132 -5.41 23.90 -3.44
CA THR A 132 -5.69 23.92 -4.88
C THR A 132 -4.40 23.81 -5.66
N PHE A 133 -4.33 22.88 -6.62
CA PHE A 133 -3.23 22.83 -7.57
C PHE A 133 -3.72 22.77 -9.02
N GLN A 134 -2.78 22.97 -9.94
CA GLN A 134 -3.05 23.07 -11.35
C GLN A 134 -2.57 21.82 -12.11
N ASN A 135 -3.49 21.12 -12.75
CA ASN A 135 -3.21 20.04 -13.69
C ASN A 135 -3.07 20.62 -15.10
N LEU A 136 -1.95 20.36 -15.79
CA LEU A 136 -1.74 20.77 -17.16
C LEU A 136 -2.05 19.62 -18.10
N VAL A 137 -3.08 19.75 -18.93
CA VAL A 137 -3.42 18.75 -19.97
C VAL A 137 -2.76 19.12 -21.28
N VAL A 138 -1.99 18.19 -21.86
CA VAL A 138 -1.32 18.35 -23.16
C VAL A 138 -1.85 17.31 -24.13
N PHE A 139 -2.55 17.77 -25.17
CA PHE A 139 -3.02 16.90 -26.25
C PHE A 139 -1.89 16.59 -27.23
N VAL A 140 -1.76 15.32 -27.60
CA VAL A 140 -0.69 14.80 -28.45
C VAL A 140 -1.28 13.93 -29.57
N ARG A 141 -0.85 14.15 -30.82
CA ARG A 141 -1.15 13.27 -31.96
C ARG A 141 0.08 12.98 -32.77
N PHE A 142 0.05 11.92 -33.57
CA PHE A 142 1.16 11.55 -34.42
C PHE A 142 1.03 12.19 -35.82
N SER A 143 2.11 12.15 -36.61
CA SER A 143 2.14 12.83 -37.94
C SER A 143 1.12 12.26 -38.92
N ASP A 144 0.70 11.02 -38.77
CA ASP A 144 -0.27 10.30 -39.59
C ASP A 144 -1.70 10.29 -39.01
N GLN A 145 -1.95 11.01 -37.94
CA GLN A 145 -3.27 11.11 -37.31
C GLN A 145 -3.94 12.46 -37.59
N PRO A 146 -5.30 12.47 -37.70
CA PRO A 146 -6.06 13.70 -37.73
C PRO A 146 -5.99 14.45 -36.39
N GLU A 147 -6.58 15.64 -36.32
CA GLU A 147 -6.81 16.35 -35.08
C GLU A 147 -7.93 15.67 -34.32
N PHE A 148 -7.95 15.84 -32.99
CA PHE A 148 -9.01 15.36 -32.12
C PHE A 148 -10.39 15.77 -32.62
N SER A 149 -11.30 14.80 -32.72
CA SER A 149 -12.67 15.04 -33.21
C SER A 149 -13.61 15.57 -32.14
N ASP A 150 -13.34 15.24 -30.88
CA ASP A 150 -14.18 15.66 -29.76
C ASP A 150 -13.92 17.13 -29.42
N PRO A 151 -14.98 17.90 -29.12
CA PRO A 151 -14.84 19.30 -28.74
C PRO A 151 -14.15 19.42 -27.36
N LEU A 152 -13.52 20.56 -27.10
CA LEU A 152 -12.90 20.83 -25.80
C LEU A 152 -13.88 20.67 -24.63
N SER A 153 -15.17 20.97 -24.84
CA SER A 153 -16.20 20.82 -23.80
C SER A 153 -16.37 19.38 -23.28
N TYR A 154 -16.08 18.38 -24.13
CA TYR A 154 -16.05 16.98 -23.70
C TYR A 154 -14.95 16.75 -22.64
N TYR A 155 -13.75 17.19 -22.92
CA TYR A 155 -12.61 17.06 -21.98
C TYR A 155 -12.79 17.94 -20.76
N SER A 156 -13.31 19.16 -20.92
CA SER A 156 -13.60 20.04 -19.79
C SER A 156 -14.62 19.41 -18.84
N GLU A 157 -15.60 18.67 -19.34
CA GLU A 157 -16.56 17.95 -18.49
C GLU A 157 -15.90 16.79 -17.76
N LEU A 158 -14.97 16.05 -18.38
CA LEU A 158 -14.24 14.96 -17.72
C LEU A 158 -13.29 15.44 -16.61
N PHE A 159 -12.67 16.60 -16.81
CA PHE A 159 -11.68 17.11 -15.85
C PHE A 159 -12.30 18.04 -14.80
N ASP A 160 -13.11 19.01 -15.20
CA ASP A 160 -13.56 20.12 -14.38
C ASP A 160 -15.10 20.24 -14.28
N GLY A 161 -15.85 19.27 -14.76
CA GLY A 161 -17.31 19.27 -14.68
C GLY A 161 -17.81 19.40 -13.24
N THR A 162 -18.75 20.36 -13.00
CA THR A 162 -19.27 20.65 -11.67
C THR A 162 -20.77 20.39 -11.51
N SER A 163 -21.42 19.91 -12.56
CA SER A 163 -22.86 19.59 -12.51
C SER A 163 -23.16 18.55 -11.41
N PRO A 164 -24.38 18.50 -10.86
CA PRO A 164 -24.73 17.49 -9.84
C PRO A 164 -24.47 16.05 -10.30
N SER A 165 -24.58 15.77 -11.60
CA SER A 165 -24.38 14.45 -12.20
C SER A 165 -22.96 14.23 -12.76
N SER A 166 -22.09 15.24 -12.71
CA SER A 166 -20.72 15.12 -13.22
C SER A 166 -19.91 14.09 -12.44
N THR A 167 -19.08 13.33 -13.15
CA THR A 167 -18.12 12.40 -12.58
C THR A 167 -16.68 12.85 -12.86
N SER A 168 -16.45 14.17 -12.98
CA SER A 168 -15.16 14.74 -13.32
C SER A 168 -14.08 14.44 -12.29
N LEU A 169 -12.82 14.56 -12.71
CA LEU A 169 -11.63 14.50 -11.85
C LEU A 169 -11.74 15.49 -10.67
N GLN A 170 -12.06 16.76 -10.96
CA GLN A 170 -12.19 17.79 -9.93
C GLN A 170 -13.27 17.44 -8.91
N LYS A 171 -14.47 17.07 -9.37
CA LYS A 171 -15.57 16.74 -8.49
C LYS A 171 -15.30 15.49 -7.65
N TYR A 172 -14.65 14.49 -8.23
CA TYR A 172 -14.21 13.30 -7.53
C TYR A 172 -13.29 13.66 -6.36
N TYR A 173 -12.20 14.38 -6.64
CA TYR A 173 -11.23 14.75 -5.59
C TYR A 173 -11.79 15.74 -4.58
N LEU A 174 -12.68 16.64 -5.00
CA LEU A 174 -13.39 17.51 -4.07
C LEU A 174 -14.23 16.70 -3.08
N GLU A 175 -14.94 15.67 -3.55
CA GLU A 175 -15.82 14.84 -2.73
C GLU A 175 -15.04 13.88 -1.84
N VAL A 176 -14.09 13.09 -2.39
CA VAL A 176 -13.32 12.10 -1.61
C VAL A 176 -12.40 12.73 -0.59
N SER A 177 -11.98 13.97 -0.82
CA SER A 177 -11.16 14.74 0.12
C SER A 177 -11.96 15.53 1.16
N TYR A 178 -13.28 15.41 1.17
CA TYR A 178 -14.16 16.22 2.03
C TYR A 178 -13.95 17.74 1.82
N ASN A 179 -13.85 18.17 0.56
CA ASN A 179 -13.58 19.54 0.12
C ASN A 179 -12.21 20.11 0.55
N GLN A 180 -11.24 19.24 0.80
CA GLN A 180 -9.89 19.69 1.18
C GLN A 180 -8.95 19.85 -0.03
N LEU A 181 -9.25 19.21 -1.17
CA LEU A 181 -8.46 19.28 -2.39
C LEU A 181 -9.30 19.73 -3.58
N THR A 182 -8.81 20.71 -4.31
CA THR A 182 -9.36 21.15 -5.60
C THR A 182 -8.29 21.03 -6.68
N ILE A 183 -8.61 20.34 -7.77
CA ILE A 183 -7.74 20.20 -8.93
C ILE A 183 -8.35 20.99 -10.07
N ASN A 184 -7.68 22.05 -10.50
CA ASN A 184 -8.10 22.82 -11.67
C ASN A 184 -7.31 22.38 -12.91
N THR A 185 -7.91 22.40 -14.09
CA THR A 185 -7.26 21.92 -15.30
C THR A 185 -7.10 23.04 -16.33
N SER A 186 -5.95 23.06 -17.00
CA SER A 186 -5.68 23.92 -18.15
C SER A 186 -5.24 23.09 -19.35
N PHE A 187 -5.76 23.38 -20.53
CA PHE A 187 -5.59 22.58 -21.74
C PHE A 187 -4.62 23.23 -22.72
N TYR A 188 -3.68 22.45 -23.26
CA TYR A 188 -2.63 22.89 -24.17
C TYR A 188 -2.44 21.90 -25.34
N PRO A 189 -1.98 22.37 -26.53
CA PRO A 189 -1.89 23.80 -26.92
C PRO A 189 -3.18 24.56 -26.71
N SER A 190 -3.11 25.90 -26.59
CA SER A 190 -4.29 26.74 -26.35
C SER A 190 -5.40 26.45 -27.32
N PRO A 191 -6.61 26.09 -26.84
CA PRO A 191 -7.73 25.70 -27.70
C PRO A 191 -8.16 26.85 -28.64
N VAL A 192 -8.69 26.51 -29.80
CA VAL A 192 -9.17 27.50 -30.77
C VAL A 192 -10.67 27.32 -31.03
N ARG A 193 -11.45 28.34 -30.73
CA ARG A 193 -12.93 28.36 -30.95
C ARG A 193 -13.67 27.17 -30.33
N GLY A 194 -13.21 26.70 -29.16
CA GLY A 194 -13.81 25.56 -28.47
C GLY A 194 -13.42 24.19 -29.01
N ASN A 195 -12.48 24.13 -29.95
CA ASN A 195 -11.91 22.87 -30.42
C ASN A 195 -10.58 22.61 -29.77
N VAL A 196 -10.27 21.34 -29.59
CA VAL A 196 -8.95 20.88 -29.18
C VAL A 196 -7.93 21.27 -30.26
N VAL A 197 -6.77 21.68 -29.81
CA VAL A 197 -5.56 21.81 -30.61
C VAL A 197 -4.53 20.93 -29.98
N SER A 198 -3.87 20.05 -30.74
CA SER A 198 -2.88 19.14 -30.24
C SER A 198 -1.46 19.45 -30.69
N TYR A 199 -0.47 19.04 -29.91
CA TYR A 199 0.88 18.90 -30.38
C TYR A 199 0.95 17.74 -31.40
N GLN A 200 1.38 18.03 -32.63
CA GLN A 200 1.62 16.99 -33.64
C GLN A 200 3.08 16.56 -33.60
N ASP A 201 3.35 15.33 -33.25
CA ASP A 201 4.70 14.79 -33.32
C ASP A 201 5.14 14.53 -34.78
N SER A 202 6.44 14.60 -35.01
CA SER A 202 7.01 14.39 -36.33
C SER A 202 7.00 12.92 -36.80
N HIS A 203 6.85 11.98 -35.84
CA HIS A 203 6.82 10.56 -36.13
C HIS A 203 5.39 10.08 -36.31
N GLN A 204 5.23 9.01 -37.09
CA GLN A 204 3.98 8.27 -37.20
C GLN A 204 3.72 7.42 -35.96
N GLN A 205 2.46 7.05 -35.71
CA GLN A 205 2.10 6.16 -34.60
C GLN A 205 2.90 4.86 -34.62
N ALA A 206 3.19 4.30 -35.79
CA ALA A 206 3.97 3.08 -35.95
C ALA A 206 5.37 3.14 -35.28
N TYR A 207 5.98 4.33 -35.20
CA TYR A 207 7.25 4.51 -34.47
C TYR A 207 7.16 4.20 -32.99
N TYR A 208 5.98 4.38 -32.37
CA TYR A 208 5.68 4.14 -30.97
C TYR A 208 5.01 2.78 -30.75
N MET A 209 5.00 1.93 -31.75
CA MET A 209 4.51 0.55 -31.69
C MET A 209 5.70 -0.42 -31.66
N PRO A 210 5.50 -1.67 -31.20
CA PRO A 210 6.57 -2.67 -31.20
C PRO A 210 7.16 -2.90 -32.58
N TYR A 211 8.47 -3.10 -32.62
CA TYR A 211 9.19 -3.46 -33.85
C TYR A 211 8.69 -4.79 -34.43
N ASP A 212 8.48 -4.81 -35.73
CA ASP A 212 8.22 -6.02 -36.48
C ASP A 212 8.94 -5.89 -37.83
N GLY A 213 9.86 -6.80 -38.13
CA GLY A 213 10.70 -6.71 -39.33
C GLY A 213 9.93 -6.75 -40.67
N ALA A 214 8.70 -7.28 -40.67
CA ALA A 214 7.87 -7.41 -41.87
C ALA A 214 6.82 -6.29 -41.98
N THR A 215 6.23 -5.86 -40.86
CA THR A 215 5.04 -4.98 -40.85
C THR A 215 5.27 -3.64 -40.16
N ASN A 216 6.27 -3.55 -39.27
CA ASN A 216 6.62 -2.30 -38.61
C ASN A 216 8.15 -2.20 -38.37
N PRO A 217 8.96 -2.01 -39.41
CA PRO A 217 10.42 -1.91 -39.26
C PRO A 217 10.88 -0.63 -38.56
N THR A 218 9.99 0.34 -38.36
CA THR A 218 10.27 1.59 -37.63
C THR A 218 9.93 1.53 -36.17
N GLY A 219 9.28 0.44 -35.74
CA GLY A 219 8.82 0.26 -34.37
C GLY A 219 9.94 0.26 -33.33
N TYR A 220 9.56 0.34 -32.04
CA TYR A 220 10.52 0.32 -30.92
C TYR A 220 10.98 -1.10 -30.60
N LEU A 221 12.21 -1.20 -30.13
CA LEU A 221 12.74 -2.36 -29.41
C LEU A 221 12.63 -2.07 -27.90
N ASP A 222 12.55 -3.09 -27.07
CA ASP A 222 12.44 -2.94 -25.60
C ASP A 222 13.54 -2.02 -25.02
N ALA A 223 14.74 -2.08 -25.59
CA ALA A 223 15.87 -1.26 -25.14
C ALA A 223 15.67 0.26 -25.35
N ASN A 224 14.81 0.69 -26.28
CA ASN A 224 14.58 2.11 -26.58
C ASN A 224 13.13 2.57 -26.37
N ARG A 225 12.25 1.69 -25.88
CA ARG A 225 10.84 1.96 -25.62
C ARG A 225 10.65 3.22 -24.79
N THR A 226 11.16 3.22 -23.56
CA THR A 226 11.05 4.35 -22.63
C THR A 226 11.66 5.65 -23.16
N ALA A 227 12.82 5.57 -23.84
CA ALA A 227 13.46 6.76 -24.40
C ALA A 227 12.64 7.40 -25.53
N ARG A 228 11.87 6.61 -26.27
CA ARG A 228 10.95 7.15 -27.30
C ARG A 228 9.77 7.89 -26.66
N GLU A 229 9.20 7.32 -25.62
CA GLU A 229 8.13 7.96 -24.84
C GLU A 229 8.61 9.26 -24.21
N ASP A 230 9.69 9.23 -23.44
CA ASP A 230 10.27 10.41 -22.80
C ASP A 230 10.55 11.52 -23.85
N SER A 231 11.10 11.14 -25.01
CA SER A 231 11.37 12.10 -26.09
C SER A 231 10.10 12.70 -26.68
N LEU A 232 9.03 11.91 -26.85
CA LEU A 232 7.72 12.39 -27.32
C LEU A 232 7.17 13.42 -26.34
N LEU A 233 7.09 13.06 -25.06
CA LEU A 233 6.48 13.89 -24.02
C LEU A 233 7.28 15.18 -23.78
N LEU A 234 8.62 15.11 -23.80
CA LEU A 234 9.48 16.30 -23.72
C LEU A 234 9.30 17.25 -24.91
N ARG A 235 9.15 16.74 -26.13
CA ARG A 235 8.84 17.59 -27.29
C ARG A 235 7.48 18.27 -27.14
N ALA A 236 6.48 17.55 -26.63
CA ALA A 236 5.16 18.10 -26.37
C ALA A 236 5.22 19.20 -25.30
N VAL A 237 5.90 18.97 -24.16
CA VAL A 237 6.13 19.98 -23.11
C VAL A 237 6.80 21.23 -23.69
N ASN A 238 7.88 21.06 -24.45
CA ASN A 238 8.61 22.19 -25.04
C ASN A 238 7.74 23.00 -26.01
N ALA A 239 6.88 22.35 -26.80
CA ALA A 239 5.98 23.00 -27.71
C ALA A 239 4.91 23.87 -27.05
N VAL A 240 4.48 23.51 -25.84
CA VAL A 240 3.42 24.22 -25.11
C VAL A 240 3.94 25.17 -24.03
N SER A 241 5.20 25.04 -23.61
CA SER A 241 5.78 25.77 -22.47
C SER A 241 5.58 27.29 -22.53
N ALA A 242 5.72 27.90 -23.70
CA ALA A 242 5.52 29.33 -23.92
C ALA A 242 4.04 29.76 -23.88
N GLN A 243 3.10 28.85 -23.97
CA GLN A 243 1.66 29.11 -23.95
C GLN A 243 1.08 29.07 -22.53
N VAL A 244 1.78 28.46 -21.58
CA VAL A 244 1.39 28.44 -20.16
C VAL A 244 1.55 29.86 -19.61
N PRO A 245 0.52 30.49 -19.02
CA PRO A 245 0.66 31.85 -18.47
C PRO A 245 1.63 31.88 -17.30
N GLN A 246 2.50 32.89 -17.25
CA GLN A 246 3.42 33.11 -16.11
C GLN A 246 2.71 33.27 -14.75
N SER A 247 1.45 33.73 -14.79
CA SER A 247 0.61 33.91 -13.58
C SER A 247 -0.04 32.61 -13.09
N LEU A 248 0.04 31.51 -13.86
CA LEU A 248 -0.53 30.23 -13.46
C LEU A 248 0.42 29.55 -12.47
N ASN A 249 -0.07 29.28 -11.25
CA ASN A 249 0.71 28.55 -10.26
C ASN A 249 0.68 27.04 -10.59
N ILE A 250 1.79 26.53 -11.12
CA ILE A 250 1.97 25.13 -11.51
C ILE A 250 2.82 24.33 -10.52
N ASP A 251 3.16 24.91 -9.39
CA ASP A 251 3.96 24.35 -8.29
C ASP A 251 3.40 24.88 -6.98
N ALA A 252 2.28 24.31 -6.54
CA ALA A 252 1.50 24.81 -5.42
C ALA A 252 2.16 24.54 -4.06
N ASN A 253 3.00 23.50 -3.95
CA ASN A 253 3.76 23.17 -2.75
C ASN A 253 5.15 23.85 -2.71
N ASN A 254 5.55 24.55 -3.78
CA ASN A 254 6.81 25.28 -3.93
C ASN A 254 8.06 24.38 -3.79
N ASP A 255 8.00 23.16 -4.29
CA ASP A 255 9.13 22.23 -4.28
C ASP A 255 10.04 22.33 -5.51
N GLY A 256 9.66 23.15 -6.50
CA GLY A 256 10.41 23.41 -7.72
C GLY A 256 10.00 22.54 -8.90
N PHE A 257 8.99 21.66 -8.70
CA PHE A 257 8.46 20.80 -9.72
C PHE A 257 7.03 21.19 -10.11
N ILE A 258 6.60 20.76 -11.28
CA ILE A 258 5.22 20.93 -11.75
C ILE A 258 4.36 19.87 -11.04
N ASP A 259 3.26 20.29 -10.40
CA ASP A 259 2.41 19.40 -9.61
C ASP A 259 1.87 18.21 -10.42
N ASN A 260 1.38 18.43 -11.65
CA ASN A 260 1.00 17.37 -12.58
C ASN A 260 0.92 17.84 -14.04
N ILE A 261 1.33 16.96 -14.96
CA ILE A 261 1.06 17.06 -16.39
C ILE A 261 0.32 15.80 -16.84
N CYS A 262 -0.83 15.97 -17.50
CA CYS A 262 -1.60 14.88 -18.07
C CYS A 262 -1.48 14.93 -19.60
N PHE A 263 -0.92 13.91 -20.22
CA PHE A 263 -0.87 13.80 -21.69
C PHE A 263 -2.08 12.99 -22.16
N ILE A 264 -2.78 13.49 -23.19
CA ILE A 264 -3.85 12.76 -23.86
C ILE A 264 -3.37 12.49 -25.30
N VAL A 265 -3.17 11.21 -25.62
CA VAL A 265 -2.76 10.76 -26.95
C VAL A 265 -4.00 10.46 -27.78
N GLU A 266 -4.03 10.98 -29.02
CA GLU A 266 -5.16 10.83 -29.96
C GLU A 266 -5.35 9.37 -30.37
N GLY A 267 -6.62 8.95 -30.49
CA GLY A 267 -7.05 7.63 -30.94
C GLY A 267 -6.90 6.55 -29.87
N GLY A 268 -6.71 5.32 -30.34
CA GLY A 268 -6.57 4.13 -29.51
C GLY A 268 -5.38 3.30 -29.93
N THR A 269 -5.18 2.19 -29.21
CA THR A 269 -4.17 1.19 -29.57
C THR A 269 -4.72 0.28 -30.68
N THR A 270 -4.59 0.68 -31.94
CA THR A 270 -5.02 -0.13 -33.09
C THR A 270 -4.21 -1.42 -33.27
N ALA A 271 -2.95 -1.42 -32.84
CA ALA A 271 -2.18 -2.60 -32.53
C ALA A 271 -1.67 -2.41 -31.10
N TRP A 272 -2.03 -3.31 -30.21
CA TRP A 272 -1.71 -3.24 -28.79
C TRP A 272 -0.24 -2.91 -28.55
N ALA A 273 0.03 -1.78 -27.89
CA ALA A 273 1.37 -1.32 -27.60
C ALA A 273 1.53 -0.97 -26.14
N SER A 274 2.48 -1.59 -25.47
CA SER A 274 2.76 -1.33 -24.04
C SER A 274 3.34 0.09 -23.80
N LEU A 275 3.81 0.78 -24.82
CA LEU A 275 4.32 2.15 -24.69
C LEU A 275 3.20 3.17 -24.44
N LEU A 276 2.05 3.00 -25.13
CA LEU A 276 0.93 3.94 -25.08
C LEU A 276 -0.21 3.40 -24.19
N TRP A 277 0.12 2.73 -23.12
CA TRP A 277 -0.83 2.32 -22.08
C TRP A 277 -1.12 3.48 -21.13
N PRO A 278 -2.36 3.70 -20.65
CA PRO A 278 -2.60 4.68 -19.59
C PRO A 278 -1.77 4.36 -18.35
N HIS A 279 -1.03 5.32 -17.84
CA HIS A 279 -0.17 5.14 -16.66
C HIS A 279 0.33 6.47 -16.08
N ARG A 280 0.80 6.43 -14.85
CA ARG A 280 1.64 7.47 -14.28
C ARG A 280 3.11 7.17 -14.53
N GLY A 281 3.86 8.15 -14.98
CA GLY A 281 5.30 8.04 -15.18
C GLY A 281 6.11 9.21 -14.61
N TRP A 282 7.41 9.20 -14.90
CA TRP A 282 8.34 10.25 -14.50
C TRP A 282 9.06 10.80 -15.74
N LEU A 283 9.06 12.12 -15.91
CA LEU A 283 9.56 12.81 -17.10
C LEU A 283 10.64 13.83 -16.73
N PRO A 284 11.90 13.43 -16.58
CA PRO A 284 12.98 14.38 -16.28
C PRO A 284 13.35 15.23 -17.50
N GLY A 285 13.73 16.49 -17.27
CA GLY A 285 14.35 17.35 -18.27
C GLY A 285 13.45 18.35 -18.96
N GLY A 286 12.13 18.33 -18.72
CA GLY A 286 11.23 19.41 -19.15
C GLY A 286 11.26 20.58 -18.15
N ILE A 287 11.04 21.80 -18.66
CA ILE A 287 10.97 23.01 -17.81
C ILE A 287 9.84 23.92 -18.34
N ILE A 288 8.95 24.33 -17.44
CA ILE A 288 7.96 25.39 -17.68
C ILE A 288 8.12 26.44 -16.56
N HIS A 289 8.35 27.69 -16.90
CA HIS A 289 8.54 28.81 -15.96
C HIS A 289 9.61 28.57 -14.88
N GLY A 290 10.66 27.82 -15.21
CA GLY A 290 11.72 27.47 -14.27
C GLY A 290 11.36 26.33 -13.31
N LYS A 291 10.17 25.73 -13.44
CA LYS A 291 9.77 24.53 -12.71
C LYS A 291 10.06 23.30 -13.56
N ALA A 292 10.64 22.28 -12.96
CA ALA A 292 10.99 21.05 -13.65
C ALA A 292 9.76 20.13 -13.79
N THR A 293 9.70 19.36 -14.88
CA THR A 293 8.78 18.23 -14.97
C THR A 293 9.25 17.10 -14.05
N ASP A 294 8.31 16.43 -13.40
CA ASP A 294 8.56 15.23 -12.58
C ASP A 294 7.54 14.15 -12.92
N ALA A 295 6.44 14.06 -12.20
CA ALA A 295 5.37 13.12 -12.48
C ALA A 295 4.50 13.56 -13.65
N TYR A 296 4.03 12.59 -14.43
CA TYR A 296 3.00 12.81 -15.45
C TYR A 296 1.98 11.67 -15.44
N ASN A 297 0.78 11.97 -15.94
CA ASN A 297 -0.24 11.00 -16.29
C ASN A 297 -0.28 10.88 -17.82
N LEU A 298 -0.34 9.67 -18.36
CA LEU A 298 -0.60 9.41 -19.76
C LEU A 298 -1.98 8.78 -19.90
N GLN A 299 -2.80 9.36 -20.77
CA GLN A 299 -4.13 8.88 -21.11
C GLN A 299 -4.24 8.68 -22.61
N ILE A 300 -5.13 7.79 -23.04
CA ILE A 300 -5.43 7.55 -24.44
C ILE A 300 -6.88 7.96 -24.68
N GLN A 301 -7.17 8.66 -25.76
CA GLN A 301 -8.51 9.18 -26.06
C GLN A 301 -9.59 8.11 -25.99
N ASP A 302 -9.38 6.94 -26.62
CA ASP A 302 -10.36 5.86 -26.63
C ASP A 302 -10.63 5.30 -25.25
N PHE A 303 -9.63 5.26 -24.36
CA PHE A 303 -9.82 4.84 -22.96
C PHE A 303 -10.62 5.85 -22.16
N LEU A 304 -10.39 7.14 -22.35
CA LEU A 304 -11.21 8.18 -21.73
C LEU A 304 -12.67 8.09 -22.19
N ALA A 305 -12.90 7.73 -23.45
CA ALA A 305 -14.25 7.54 -23.98
C ALA A 305 -14.96 6.30 -23.41
N MET A 306 -14.21 5.25 -23.06
CA MET A 306 -14.77 4.01 -22.50
C MET A 306 -14.92 4.07 -20.97
N GLU A 307 -13.90 4.56 -20.28
CA GLU A 307 -13.77 4.50 -18.81
C GLU A 307 -14.13 5.83 -18.12
N GLY A 308 -14.42 6.89 -18.89
CA GLY A 308 -14.67 8.21 -18.35
C GLY A 308 -13.50 8.72 -17.52
N SER A 309 -13.76 9.17 -16.30
CA SER A 309 -12.73 9.68 -15.40
C SER A 309 -12.09 8.63 -14.48
N SER A 310 -12.47 7.35 -14.59
CA SER A 310 -12.05 6.30 -13.63
C SER A 310 -10.53 6.12 -13.58
N VAL A 311 -9.93 5.81 -14.73
CA VAL A 311 -8.47 5.65 -14.86
C VAL A 311 -7.76 6.97 -14.56
N LEU A 312 -8.33 8.09 -15.02
CA LEU A 312 -7.79 9.41 -14.74
C LEU A 312 -7.72 9.71 -13.23
N CYS A 313 -8.75 9.34 -12.47
CA CYS A 313 -8.77 9.50 -11.01
C CYS A 313 -7.76 8.56 -10.32
N HIS A 314 -7.61 7.33 -10.81
CA HIS A 314 -6.61 6.38 -10.31
C HIS A 314 -5.19 6.94 -10.50
N GLU A 315 -4.82 7.31 -11.72
CA GLU A 315 -3.50 7.85 -12.03
C GLU A 315 -3.20 9.15 -11.26
N MET A 316 -4.21 9.96 -11.02
CA MET A 316 -4.07 11.18 -10.23
C MET A 316 -3.80 10.84 -8.74
N PHE A 317 -4.36 9.76 -8.19
CA PHE A 317 -4.04 9.38 -6.82
C PHE A 317 -2.59 8.90 -6.66
N HIS A 318 -2.04 8.29 -7.70
CA HIS A 318 -0.59 8.04 -7.76
C HIS A 318 0.23 9.34 -7.75
N THR A 319 -0.22 10.39 -8.43
CA THR A 319 0.42 11.71 -8.39
C THR A 319 0.41 12.30 -6.98
N LEU A 320 -0.61 11.99 -6.18
CA LEU A 320 -0.70 12.34 -4.77
C LEU A 320 0.11 11.40 -3.84
N GLY A 321 0.74 10.36 -4.36
CA GLY A 321 1.65 9.48 -3.63
C GLY A 321 1.08 8.12 -3.21
N ALA A 322 -0.14 7.77 -3.62
CA ALA A 322 -0.74 6.47 -3.29
C ALA A 322 -0.17 5.33 -4.14
N PRO A 323 0.06 4.13 -3.57
CA PRO A 323 0.45 2.94 -4.31
C PRO A 323 -0.77 2.15 -4.82
N ASP A 324 -0.52 1.18 -5.71
CA ASP A 324 -1.51 0.19 -6.11
C ASP A 324 -1.85 -0.80 -5.01
N LEU A 325 -3.12 -1.23 -4.99
CA LEU A 325 -3.64 -2.22 -4.05
C LEU A 325 -3.98 -3.57 -4.71
N TYR A 326 -3.50 -3.83 -5.93
CA TYR A 326 -3.57 -5.12 -6.61
C TYR A 326 -2.18 -5.73 -6.78
N HIS A 327 -2.11 -7.04 -7.01
CA HIS A 327 -0.83 -7.74 -7.21
C HIS A 327 -0.37 -7.64 -8.66
N TYR A 328 0.79 -7.09 -8.93
CA TYR A 328 1.40 -7.10 -10.26
C TYR A 328 1.75 -8.51 -10.76
N SER A 329 1.85 -9.47 -9.86
CA SER A 329 2.04 -10.87 -10.24
C SER A 329 0.81 -11.50 -10.88
N PHE A 330 -0.38 -10.91 -10.76
CA PHE A 330 -1.67 -11.45 -11.20
C PHE A 330 -1.92 -12.89 -10.74
N GLN A 331 -1.37 -13.25 -9.58
CA GLN A 331 -1.51 -14.60 -9.03
C GLN A 331 -2.34 -14.62 -7.77
N GLY A 332 -3.30 -15.54 -7.78
CA GLY A 332 -3.98 -16.03 -6.60
C GLY A 332 -4.99 -15.07 -6.02
N VAL A 333 -4.58 -14.24 -5.08
CA VAL A 333 -5.47 -13.41 -4.28
C VAL A 333 -5.47 -11.97 -4.81
N GLU A 334 -6.67 -11.43 -5.04
CA GLU A 334 -6.89 -10.01 -5.24
C GLU A 334 -7.27 -9.39 -3.88
N PRO A 335 -6.36 -8.66 -3.22
CA PRO A 335 -6.56 -8.32 -1.81
C PRO A 335 -7.73 -7.39 -1.54
N VAL A 336 -8.06 -6.49 -2.48
CA VAL A 336 -8.99 -5.37 -2.28
C VAL A 336 -10.09 -5.31 -3.33
N GLU A 337 -9.77 -5.59 -4.60
CA GLU A 337 -10.68 -5.56 -5.75
C GLU A 337 -11.45 -4.23 -5.88
N SER A 338 -12.68 -4.25 -6.36
CA SER A 338 -13.52 -3.07 -6.61
C SER A 338 -14.00 -2.30 -5.37
N TRP A 339 -13.45 -2.59 -4.20
CA TRP A 339 -13.69 -1.81 -3.00
C TRP A 339 -12.80 -0.58 -2.85
N ASP A 340 -11.74 -0.48 -3.66
CA ASP A 340 -10.84 0.68 -3.66
C ASP A 340 -10.44 1.07 -5.08
N LEU A 341 -10.38 2.37 -5.34
CA LEU A 341 -9.95 2.93 -6.62
C LEU A 341 -8.57 2.39 -7.05
N MET A 342 -7.65 2.16 -6.07
CA MET A 342 -6.28 1.76 -6.34
C MET A 342 -6.11 0.25 -6.58
N ALA A 343 -7.22 -0.51 -6.63
CA ALA A 343 -7.20 -1.93 -6.96
C ALA A 343 -7.89 -2.22 -8.30
N TYR A 344 -9.18 -1.98 -8.39
CA TYR A 344 -9.96 -2.17 -9.62
C TYR A 344 -10.95 -1.03 -9.81
N ASN A 345 -10.87 -0.34 -10.93
CA ASN A 345 -11.67 0.84 -11.20
C ASN A 345 -13.10 0.48 -11.62
N THR A 346 -14.09 1.20 -11.09
CA THR A 346 -15.47 1.18 -11.58
C THR A 346 -15.77 2.46 -12.37
N THR A 347 -16.82 2.44 -13.18
CA THR A 347 -17.29 3.63 -13.93
C THR A 347 -18.73 3.94 -13.54
N PRO A 348 -18.98 5.05 -12.80
CA PRO A 348 -18.03 6.05 -12.27
C PRO A 348 -17.03 5.48 -11.25
N PRO A 349 -15.90 6.19 -11.01
CA PRO A 349 -14.89 5.73 -10.07
C PRO A 349 -15.45 5.65 -8.63
N GLN A 350 -15.17 4.55 -7.94
CA GLN A 350 -15.51 4.41 -6.52
C GLN A 350 -14.48 5.13 -5.62
N TYR A 351 -14.79 5.28 -4.35
CA TYR A 351 -13.86 5.85 -3.39
C TYR A 351 -12.69 4.90 -3.09
N MET A 352 -11.56 5.50 -2.70
CA MET A 352 -10.56 4.80 -1.92
C MET A 352 -11.03 4.62 -0.47
N GLY A 353 -10.52 3.59 0.22
CA GLY A 353 -10.85 3.29 1.61
C GLY A 353 -10.36 4.36 2.60
N ALA A 354 -10.86 4.29 3.83
CA ALA A 354 -10.50 5.23 4.90
C ALA A 354 -9.00 5.24 5.20
N TYR A 355 -8.35 4.08 5.14
CA TYR A 355 -6.90 4.01 5.32
C TYR A 355 -6.14 4.78 4.24
N MET A 356 -6.53 4.64 2.97
CA MET A 356 -5.91 5.35 1.86
C MET A 356 -6.14 6.87 1.96
N LYS A 357 -7.34 7.29 2.36
CA LYS A 357 -7.65 8.71 2.65
C LYS A 357 -6.83 9.26 3.81
N PHE A 358 -6.55 8.46 4.84
CA PHE A 358 -5.71 8.82 5.97
C PHE A 358 -4.23 8.86 5.59
N ARG A 359 -3.74 7.74 5.02
CA ARG A 359 -2.30 7.51 4.84
C ARG A 359 -1.69 8.31 3.70
N TYR A 360 -2.41 8.40 2.58
CA TYR A 360 -1.92 9.01 1.34
C TYR A 360 -2.63 10.32 1.00
N GLY A 361 -3.93 10.38 1.21
CA GLY A 361 -4.71 11.61 0.99
C GLY A 361 -4.51 12.67 2.07
N HIS A 362 -4.21 12.26 3.30
CA HIS A 362 -4.16 13.13 4.49
C HIS A 362 -5.48 13.87 4.78
N TRP A 363 -6.60 13.34 4.23
CA TRP A 363 -7.93 13.96 4.36
C TRP A 363 -8.68 13.51 5.62
N ILE A 364 -8.30 12.37 6.18
CA ILE A 364 -8.70 11.91 7.51
C ILE A 364 -7.50 12.16 8.44
N PRO A 365 -7.63 13.04 9.44
CA PRO A 365 -6.47 13.43 10.27
C PRO A 365 -6.00 12.31 11.20
N ALA A 366 -6.89 11.41 11.60
CA ALA A 366 -6.60 10.22 12.37
C ALA A 366 -7.73 9.20 12.24
N ILE A 367 -7.41 7.91 12.16
CA ILE A 367 -8.38 6.83 12.32
C ILE A 367 -8.51 6.57 13.82
N PRO A 368 -9.68 6.83 14.44
CA PRO A 368 -9.83 6.67 15.89
C PRO A 368 -9.63 5.20 16.32
N ASP A 369 -8.78 4.99 17.31
CA ASP A 369 -8.59 3.68 17.94
C ASP A 369 -9.73 3.40 18.94
N ILE A 370 -10.36 2.24 18.87
CA ILE A 370 -11.35 1.80 19.84
C ILE A 370 -10.74 0.74 20.79
N PRO A 371 -10.34 1.19 21.98
CA PRO A 371 -9.53 0.38 22.88
C PRO A 371 -10.36 -0.54 23.79
N ALA A 372 -11.69 -0.40 23.82
CA ALA A 372 -12.54 -1.09 24.78
C ALA A 372 -13.71 -1.82 24.10
N HIS A 373 -14.19 -2.90 24.72
CA HIS A 373 -15.44 -3.53 24.31
C HIS A 373 -16.62 -2.57 24.47
N GLY A 374 -17.62 -2.70 23.62
CA GLY A 374 -18.79 -1.82 23.62
C GLY A 374 -19.46 -1.77 22.28
N SER A 375 -20.57 -1.04 22.22
CA SER A 375 -21.32 -0.81 21.00
C SER A 375 -20.87 0.49 20.34
N TYR A 376 -20.62 0.43 19.04
CA TYR A 376 -20.15 1.52 18.22
C TYR A 376 -21.05 1.69 17.00
N ALA A 377 -20.96 2.84 16.37
CA ALA A 377 -21.66 3.11 15.13
C ALA A 377 -20.78 3.90 14.17
N LEU A 378 -20.92 3.64 12.88
CA LEU A 378 -20.22 4.34 11.80
C LEU A 378 -21.21 5.06 10.91
N GLN A 379 -20.84 6.27 10.54
CA GLN A 379 -21.41 6.97 9.40
C GLN A 379 -20.85 6.37 8.09
N PRO A 380 -21.56 6.49 6.96
CA PRO A 380 -20.98 6.13 5.67
C PRO A 380 -19.67 6.87 5.39
N LEU A 381 -18.76 6.26 4.62
CA LEU A 381 -17.45 6.83 4.27
C LEU A 381 -17.55 8.20 3.56
N GLN A 382 -18.70 8.54 2.99
CA GLN A 382 -19.00 9.87 2.46
C GLN A 382 -19.02 10.97 3.53
N SER A 383 -19.24 10.62 4.79
CA SER A 383 -19.23 11.55 5.91
C SER A 383 -17.80 11.89 6.33
N GLN A 384 -17.53 13.15 6.64
CA GLN A 384 -16.20 13.60 7.03
C GLN A 384 -15.77 13.06 8.41
N THR A 385 -16.71 12.73 9.28
CA THR A 385 -16.44 12.31 10.66
C THR A 385 -17.23 11.06 11.02
N GLY A 386 -16.69 10.25 11.95
CA GLY A 386 -17.36 9.06 12.45
C GLY A 386 -17.52 7.95 11.40
N ASN A 387 -16.69 7.94 10.39
CA ASN A 387 -16.77 7.08 9.21
C ASN A 387 -15.80 5.89 9.23
N CYS A 388 -14.88 5.85 10.17
CA CYS A 388 -13.93 4.75 10.34
C CYS A 388 -13.46 4.61 11.78
N TYR A 389 -13.01 3.39 12.11
CA TYR A 389 -12.33 3.07 13.37
C TYR A 389 -11.14 2.16 13.11
N MET A 390 -10.19 2.16 14.04
CA MET A 390 -9.08 1.23 14.10
C MET A 390 -9.22 0.31 15.32
N ILE A 391 -8.85 -0.96 15.15
CA ILE A 391 -8.72 -1.94 16.22
C ILE A 391 -7.34 -2.58 16.10
N ARG A 392 -6.51 -2.48 17.11
CA ARG A 392 -5.19 -3.10 17.11
C ARG A 392 -5.31 -4.61 17.20
N SER A 393 -4.51 -5.33 16.40
CA SER A 393 -4.34 -6.75 16.63
C SER A 393 -3.58 -6.95 17.95
N GLN A 394 -3.99 -7.95 18.70
CA GLN A 394 -3.31 -8.32 19.94
C GLN A 394 -2.24 -9.36 19.71
N GLN A 395 -2.28 -10.00 18.54
CA GLN A 395 -1.37 -11.05 18.13
C GLN A 395 -0.21 -10.50 17.29
N SER A 396 -0.29 -9.24 16.81
CA SER A 396 0.73 -8.60 16.00
C SER A 396 0.92 -7.13 16.39
N ALA A 397 2.16 -6.72 16.59
CA ALA A 397 2.51 -5.31 16.80
C ALA A 397 2.56 -4.52 15.47
N ASN A 398 2.55 -5.22 14.34
CA ASN A 398 2.71 -4.63 13.00
C ASN A 398 1.42 -4.65 12.18
N GLU A 399 0.35 -5.26 12.70
CA GLU A 399 -0.90 -5.36 11.97
C GLU A 399 -2.07 -4.88 12.84
N TYR A 400 -3.04 -4.25 12.21
CA TYR A 400 -4.27 -3.78 12.85
C TYR A 400 -5.44 -3.83 11.86
N TYR A 401 -6.65 -3.70 12.37
CA TYR A 401 -7.86 -3.71 11.59
C TYR A 401 -8.39 -2.29 11.43
N VAL A 402 -8.91 -1.99 10.25
CA VAL A 402 -9.69 -0.79 10.00
C VAL A 402 -11.12 -1.19 9.65
N LEU A 403 -12.05 -0.47 10.21
CA LEU A 403 -13.48 -0.61 9.97
C LEU A 403 -13.98 0.64 9.31
N GLU A 404 -14.73 0.49 8.23
CA GLU A 404 -15.42 1.59 7.54
C GLU A 404 -16.80 1.14 7.08
N TYR A 405 -17.72 2.08 6.93
CA TYR A 405 -19.04 1.78 6.39
C TYR A 405 -19.14 2.23 4.94
N ARG A 406 -19.31 1.28 4.02
CA ARG A 406 -19.55 1.55 2.60
C ARG A 406 -21.04 1.47 2.27
N ARG A 407 -21.49 2.40 1.44
CA ARG A 407 -22.89 2.48 1.04
C ARG A 407 -23.01 2.87 -0.42
N GLN A 408 -23.79 2.09 -1.18
CA GLN A 408 -24.16 2.41 -2.56
C GLN A 408 -25.06 3.66 -2.59
N ALA A 409 -24.45 4.83 -2.49
CA ALA A 409 -25.11 6.12 -2.46
C ALA A 409 -24.24 7.22 -3.07
N GLY A 410 -24.86 8.33 -3.47
CA GLY A 410 -24.15 9.39 -4.18
C GLY A 410 -23.89 9.02 -5.64
N ILE A 411 -22.87 9.61 -6.24
CA ILE A 411 -22.51 9.36 -7.65
C ILE A 411 -21.42 8.29 -7.73
N PHE A 412 -20.41 8.40 -6.89
CA PHE A 412 -19.18 7.64 -7.01
C PHE A 412 -19.22 6.26 -6.33
N GLU A 413 -20.16 6.01 -5.40
CA GLU A 413 -20.27 4.72 -4.71
C GLU A 413 -21.36 3.81 -5.28
N THR A 414 -21.94 4.14 -6.42
CA THR A 414 -23.07 3.38 -7.01
C THR A 414 -22.68 2.01 -7.53
N GLN A 415 -21.40 1.82 -7.89
CA GLN A 415 -20.88 0.61 -8.52
C GLN A 415 -20.06 -0.29 -7.57
N ILE A 416 -19.93 0.09 -6.29
CA ILE A 416 -19.31 -0.83 -5.31
C ILE A 416 -20.15 -2.10 -5.17
N PRO A 417 -19.54 -3.24 -4.80
CA PRO A 417 -20.24 -4.53 -4.79
C PRO A 417 -21.46 -4.60 -3.86
N GLY A 418 -21.51 -3.78 -2.80
CA GLY A 418 -22.63 -3.81 -1.87
C GLY A 418 -22.56 -2.78 -0.76
N ASN A 419 -23.53 -2.88 0.16
CA ASN A 419 -23.58 -2.06 1.38
C ASN A 419 -23.10 -2.88 2.57
N GLY A 420 -22.44 -2.25 3.53
CA GLY A 420 -22.09 -2.90 4.79
C GLY A 420 -20.83 -2.35 5.44
N LEU A 421 -20.57 -2.87 6.61
CA LEU A 421 -19.31 -2.68 7.32
C LEU A 421 -18.21 -3.43 6.56
N LEU A 422 -17.20 -2.73 6.08
CA LEU A 422 -15.97 -3.37 5.64
C LEU A 422 -15.00 -3.49 6.82
N VAL A 423 -14.37 -4.62 6.90
CA VAL A 423 -13.29 -4.91 7.83
C VAL A 423 -12.08 -5.31 7.02
N TYR A 424 -10.96 -4.63 7.23
CA TYR A 424 -9.73 -4.94 6.53
C TYR A 424 -8.52 -4.80 7.44
N ARG A 425 -7.49 -5.56 7.09
CA ARG A 425 -6.20 -5.59 7.79
C ARG A 425 -5.25 -4.62 7.13
N ILE A 426 -4.49 -3.91 7.96
CA ILE A 426 -3.34 -3.12 7.56
C ILE A 426 -2.07 -3.76 8.11
N ASN A 427 -1.07 -3.93 7.26
CA ASN A 427 0.25 -4.42 7.62
C ASN A 427 1.28 -3.30 7.51
N THR A 428 1.74 -2.79 8.64
CA THR A 428 2.69 -1.68 8.69
C THR A 428 4.10 -2.04 8.19
N LEU A 429 4.42 -3.32 8.02
CA LEU A 429 5.69 -3.73 7.43
C LEU A 429 5.73 -3.47 5.92
N ALA A 430 4.56 -3.39 5.28
CA ALA A 430 4.39 -3.05 3.88
C ALA A 430 4.01 -1.55 3.67
N ASP A 431 4.04 -0.73 4.73
CA ASP A 431 3.65 0.69 4.68
C ASP A 431 4.36 1.45 3.55
N GLY A 432 3.59 2.06 2.67
CA GLY A 432 4.07 2.80 1.50
C GLY A 432 4.40 1.95 0.27
N GLN A 433 4.20 0.63 0.33
CA GLN A 433 4.47 -0.29 -0.78
C GLN A 433 3.20 -0.72 -1.50
N GLY A 434 2.03 -0.52 -0.88
CA GLY A 434 0.77 -1.06 -1.39
C GLY A 434 0.76 -2.59 -1.40
N ASN A 435 0.04 -3.14 -2.39
CA ASN A 435 -0.07 -4.59 -2.54
C ASN A 435 0.70 -5.12 -3.75
N ALA A 436 1.35 -4.26 -4.51
CA ALA A 436 1.96 -4.61 -5.80
C ALA A 436 2.93 -5.81 -5.73
N GLU A 437 3.71 -5.90 -4.65
CA GLU A 437 4.66 -6.98 -4.37
C GLU A 437 4.12 -8.07 -3.42
N GLY A 438 2.88 -7.90 -2.96
CA GLY A 438 2.25 -8.84 -2.03
C GLY A 438 2.16 -10.29 -2.55
N PRO A 439 1.86 -11.23 -1.65
CA PRO A 439 1.80 -11.12 -0.21
C PRO A 439 3.19 -11.01 0.47
N PRO A 440 3.35 -10.32 1.62
CA PRO A 440 2.27 -9.78 2.44
C PRO A 440 1.76 -8.43 1.94
N ASP A 441 0.44 -8.23 1.98
CA ASP A 441 -0.26 -7.05 1.50
C ASP A 441 -0.27 -5.94 2.55
N GLU A 442 -0.16 -4.67 2.12
CA GLU A 442 -0.39 -3.51 2.98
C GLU A 442 -1.85 -3.44 3.41
N VAL A 443 -2.78 -3.70 2.48
CA VAL A 443 -4.23 -3.65 2.69
C VAL A 443 -4.88 -4.96 2.22
N TYR A 444 -5.66 -5.61 3.09
CA TYR A 444 -6.42 -6.80 2.76
C TYR A 444 -7.85 -6.72 3.30
N ILE A 445 -8.87 -6.79 2.44
CA ILE A 445 -10.30 -6.79 2.80
C ILE A 445 -10.76 -8.21 3.11
N TYR A 446 -11.34 -8.42 4.29
CA TYR A 446 -11.92 -9.71 4.69
C TYR A 446 -13.22 -10.00 3.95
N ARG A 447 -13.36 -11.21 3.46
CA ARG A 447 -14.47 -11.68 2.63
C ARG A 447 -14.72 -13.18 2.77
N PRO A 448 -15.94 -13.66 2.55
CA PRO A 448 -16.27 -15.08 2.68
C PRO A 448 -15.37 -15.96 1.82
N GLY A 449 -14.89 -17.07 2.40
CA GLY A 449 -13.98 -18.01 1.76
C GLY A 449 -12.59 -17.47 1.44
N GLY A 450 -12.28 -16.21 1.83
CA GLY A 450 -10.99 -15.58 1.62
C GLY A 450 -9.95 -16.03 2.65
N THR A 451 -8.73 -16.30 2.20
CA THR A 451 -7.56 -16.63 3.03
C THR A 451 -6.32 -15.94 2.47
N VAL A 452 -5.15 -16.15 3.06
CA VAL A 452 -3.88 -15.65 2.52
C VAL A 452 -3.53 -16.22 1.12
N SER A 453 -4.21 -17.27 0.66
CA SER A 453 -3.93 -17.95 -0.62
C SER A 453 -5.18 -18.23 -1.47
N VAL A 454 -6.37 -17.91 -0.96
CA VAL A 454 -7.65 -18.11 -1.67
C VAL A 454 -8.37 -16.78 -1.77
N ASN A 455 -8.83 -16.47 -2.97
CA ASN A 455 -9.45 -15.16 -3.24
C ASN A 455 -10.74 -14.95 -2.43
N GLY A 456 -11.59 -15.95 -2.30
CA GLY A 456 -12.91 -15.80 -1.69
C GLY A 456 -13.86 -14.97 -2.56
N ASP A 457 -14.97 -14.54 -1.96
CA ASP A 457 -16.01 -13.75 -2.64
C ASP A 457 -15.98 -12.28 -2.17
N TYR A 458 -15.21 -11.45 -2.85
CA TYR A 458 -15.11 -10.01 -2.57
C TYR A 458 -16.42 -9.26 -2.83
N SER A 459 -17.30 -9.79 -3.72
CA SER A 459 -18.58 -9.15 -4.01
C SER A 459 -19.52 -9.10 -2.81
N THR A 460 -19.28 -9.97 -1.84
CA THR A 460 -20.03 -10.04 -0.60
C THR A 460 -19.20 -9.67 0.65
N ALA A 461 -18.13 -8.90 0.53
CA ALA A 461 -17.27 -8.53 1.66
C ALA A 461 -17.97 -7.65 2.73
N GLY A 462 -19.02 -6.91 2.36
CA GLY A 462 -19.77 -6.06 3.30
C GLY A 462 -20.56 -6.87 4.34
N PHE A 463 -20.27 -6.64 5.61
CA PHE A 463 -21.03 -7.23 6.73
C PHE A 463 -22.26 -6.38 7.04
N SER A 464 -23.39 -7.01 7.20
CA SER A 464 -24.63 -6.35 7.63
C SER A 464 -25.69 -7.39 8.05
N ALA A 465 -26.76 -6.94 8.70
CA ALA A 465 -27.90 -7.80 9.00
C ALA A 465 -28.55 -8.36 7.72
N GLU A 466 -28.62 -7.56 6.65
CA GLU A 466 -29.18 -7.95 5.35
C GLU A 466 -28.33 -9.03 4.66
N SER A 467 -27.00 -8.97 4.81
CA SER A 467 -26.11 -10.01 4.27
C SER A 467 -26.08 -11.29 5.10
N GLY A 468 -26.74 -11.29 6.28
CA GLY A 468 -26.70 -12.39 7.24
C GLY A 468 -25.36 -12.56 7.94
N ARG A 469 -24.37 -11.70 7.67
CA ARG A 469 -23.06 -11.70 8.32
C ARG A 469 -22.99 -10.58 9.34
N THR A 470 -23.28 -10.94 10.58
CA THR A 470 -23.37 -10.00 11.70
C THR A 470 -22.22 -10.11 12.69
N GLN A 471 -21.20 -10.87 12.35
CA GLN A 471 -20.02 -11.08 13.18
C GLN A 471 -18.77 -11.43 12.37
N ILE A 472 -17.60 -11.10 12.93
CA ILE A 472 -16.29 -11.55 12.45
C ILE A 472 -15.39 -11.78 13.66
N ASN A 473 -14.83 -13.00 13.77
CA ASN A 473 -13.88 -13.40 14.82
C ASN A 473 -12.97 -14.53 14.29
N ASP A 474 -12.12 -15.09 15.15
CA ASP A 474 -11.18 -16.16 14.78
C ASP A 474 -11.86 -17.50 14.39
N HIS A 475 -13.17 -17.62 14.51
CA HIS A 475 -13.96 -18.83 14.25
C HIS A 475 -15.01 -18.65 13.15
N THR A 476 -15.13 -17.46 12.57
CA THR A 476 -16.06 -17.16 11.48
C THR A 476 -15.43 -17.33 10.10
N ASP A 477 -16.25 -17.32 9.05
CA ASP A 477 -15.81 -17.15 7.68
C ASP A 477 -16.38 -15.83 7.11
N PRO A 478 -15.51 -14.83 6.82
CA PRO A 478 -14.06 -14.83 7.08
C PRO A 478 -13.73 -14.75 8.56
N SER A 479 -12.55 -15.24 8.93
CA SER A 479 -11.92 -14.96 10.21
C SER A 479 -11.03 -13.72 10.14
N GLY A 480 -10.69 -13.12 11.29
CA GLY A 480 -9.79 -11.97 11.39
C GLY A 480 -8.31 -12.36 11.35
N PHE A 481 -7.85 -13.14 10.36
CA PHE A 481 -6.48 -13.65 10.27
C PHE A 481 -5.43 -12.56 9.95
N LEU A 482 -4.19 -12.79 10.37
CA LEU A 482 -3.03 -11.94 10.05
C LEU A 482 -2.41 -12.30 8.69
N SER A 483 -1.42 -11.52 8.24
CA SER A 483 -0.76 -11.72 6.94
C SER A 483 -0.05 -13.06 6.79
N ASP A 484 0.34 -13.70 7.90
CA ASP A 484 0.92 -15.04 7.94
C ASP A 484 -0.13 -16.17 8.05
N GLY A 485 -1.44 -15.82 8.08
CA GLY A 485 -2.56 -16.74 8.23
C GLY A 485 -2.88 -17.12 9.68
N SER A 486 -2.13 -16.63 10.64
CA SER A 486 -2.41 -16.86 12.06
C SER A 486 -3.66 -16.08 12.54
N ARG A 487 -4.19 -16.44 13.70
CA ARG A 487 -5.33 -15.72 14.31
C ARG A 487 -4.91 -14.32 14.70
N GLY A 488 -5.79 -13.36 14.50
CA GLY A 488 -5.51 -11.96 14.79
C GLY A 488 -6.19 -11.41 16.04
N GLY A 489 -7.11 -12.18 16.64
CA GLY A 489 -7.80 -11.82 17.89
C GLY A 489 -8.91 -10.79 17.71
N LEU A 490 -9.36 -10.50 16.50
CA LEU A 490 -10.52 -9.65 16.25
C LEU A 490 -11.80 -10.37 16.70
N ASP A 491 -12.67 -9.67 17.45
CA ASP A 491 -13.99 -10.18 17.80
C ASP A 491 -15.05 -9.08 17.74
N ILE A 492 -15.82 -9.08 16.66
CA ILE A 492 -16.92 -8.15 16.42
C ILE A 492 -18.21 -8.97 16.25
N SER A 493 -19.29 -8.49 16.85
CA SER A 493 -20.63 -9.08 16.71
C SER A 493 -21.71 -8.00 16.63
N GLY A 494 -22.95 -8.42 16.48
CA GLY A 494 -24.10 -7.50 16.48
C GLY A 494 -24.03 -6.44 15.39
N ILE A 495 -23.40 -6.75 14.25
CA ILE A 495 -23.36 -5.84 13.09
C ILE A 495 -24.78 -5.65 12.60
N GLY A 496 -25.23 -4.40 12.61
CA GLY A 496 -26.61 -4.00 12.33
C GLY A 496 -26.93 -3.89 10.85
N SER A 497 -28.10 -3.31 10.57
CA SER A 497 -28.56 -3.02 9.21
C SER A 497 -27.77 -1.88 8.57
N ALA A 498 -27.57 -1.98 7.26
CA ALA A 498 -26.90 -0.97 6.43
C ALA A 498 -27.85 0.24 6.17
N GLY A 499 -28.13 1.02 7.22
CA GLY A 499 -29.02 2.19 7.21
C GLY A 499 -28.31 3.53 6.99
N ALA A 500 -28.80 4.56 7.68
CA ALA A 500 -28.12 5.86 7.73
C ALA A 500 -26.74 5.74 8.42
N THR A 501 -26.64 4.83 9.40
CA THR A 501 -25.43 4.42 10.09
C THR A 501 -25.42 2.90 10.15
N ILE A 502 -24.27 2.32 10.44
CA ILE A 502 -24.15 0.90 10.77
C ILE A 502 -23.58 0.75 12.18
N SER A 503 -24.23 -0.09 13.00
CA SER A 503 -23.75 -0.38 14.36
C SER A 503 -23.02 -1.70 14.41
N PHE A 504 -22.16 -1.86 15.39
CA PHE A 504 -21.50 -3.12 15.72
C PHE A 504 -21.10 -3.13 17.20
N THR A 505 -20.80 -4.30 17.71
CA THR A 505 -20.26 -4.49 19.06
C THR A 505 -18.86 -5.10 18.95
N LEU A 506 -17.89 -4.43 19.56
CA LEU A 506 -16.58 -5.02 19.83
C LEU A 506 -16.71 -5.85 21.10
N ASN A 507 -16.48 -7.16 20.99
CA ASN A 507 -16.64 -8.10 22.10
C ASN A 507 -15.35 -8.30 22.88
N GLY A 508 -15.53 -8.78 24.08
CA GLY A 508 -14.45 -9.23 24.95
C GLY A 508 -13.72 -8.12 25.70
N PRO A 509 -13.10 -8.46 26.83
CA PRO A 509 -11.90 -7.74 27.16
C PRO A 509 -10.95 -8.01 26.00
N LEU A 510 -10.34 -6.97 25.45
CA LEU A 510 -9.15 -7.18 24.65
C LEU A 510 -8.22 -8.00 25.55
N PRO A 511 -7.84 -9.26 25.20
CA PRO A 511 -6.94 -10.01 26.04
C PRO A 511 -5.73 -9.15 26.32
N ILE A 512 -5.19 -9.27 27.53
CA ILE A 512 -3.94 -8.61 27.85
C ILE A 512 -2.91 -9.02 26.81
N SER A 513 -2.41 -8.07 26.07
CA SER A 513 -1.34 -8.34 25.12
C SER A 513 -0.08 -8.67 25.91
N LEU A 514 0.24 -9.96 26.08
CA LEU A 514 1.51 -10.40 26.62
C LEU A 514 2.61 -10.16 25.59
N SER A 515 3.56 -9.31 25.92
CA SER A 515 4.78 -9.20 25.09
C SER A 515 5.79 -10.29 25.42
N SER A 516 5.69 -10.91 26.59
CA SER A 516 6.54 -12.03 26.99
C SER A 516 5.97 -12.79 28.18
N PHE A 517 6.17 -14.12 28.19
CA PHE A 517 6.01 -14.97 29.36
C PHE A 517 7.21 -15.92 29.40
N LYS A 518 8.01 -15.84 30.49
CA LYS A 518 9.29 -16.56 30.61
C LYS A 518 9.42 -17.16 31.99
N GLY A 519 10.10 -18.32 32.07
CA GLY A 519 10.44 -19.00 33.32
C GLY A 519 11.93 -19.27 33.40
N THR A 520 12.53 -19.08 34.55
CA THR A 520 13.94 -19.36 34.83
C THR A 520 14.07 -20.22 36.10
N ILE A 521 14.89 -21.26 36.04
CA ILE A 521 15.18 -22.07 37.21
C ILE A 521 16.29 -21.38 38.01
N ALA A 522 16.01 -21.07 39.27
CA ALA A 522 17.00 -20.51 40.21
C ALA A 522 17.91 -21.59 40.79
N VAL A 523 19.02 -21.17 41.40
CA VAL A 523 20.03 -22.10 41.97
C VAL A 523 19.47 -23.00 43.09
N ASP A 524 18.45 -22.53 43.78
CA ASP A 524 17.74 -23.28 44.83
C ASP A 524 16.65 -24.23 44.31
N GLY A 525 16.50 -24.32 42.99
CA GLY A 525 15.48 -25.15 42.32
C GLY A 525 14.11 -24.49 42.16
N SER A 526 13.90 -23.29 42.67
CA SER A 526 12.66 -22.54 42.44
C SER A 526 12.57 -22.07 40.98
N VAL A 527 11.34 -21.81 40.51
CA VAL A 527 11.11 -21.28 39.16
C VAL A 527 10.61 -19.84 39.26
N ILE A 528 11.38 -18.91 38.70
CA ILE A 528 11.01 -17.51 38.62
C ILE A 528 10.28 -17.29 37.28
N LEU A 529 9.01 -16.93 37.34
CA LEU A 529 8.16 -16.60 36.22
C LEU A 529 8.11 -15.07 36.04
N ARG A 530 8.33 -14.60 34.82
CA ARG A 530 8.22 -13.18 34.45
C ARG A 530 7.36 -13.02 33.24
N TRP A 531 6.46 -12.03 33.27
CA TRP A 531 5.69 -11.66 32.08
C TRP A 531 5.55 -10.15 32.01
N ARG A 532 5.33 -9.70 30.79
CA ARG A 532 5.11 -8.29 30.49
C ARG A 532 3.86 -8.14 29.65
N THR A 533 2.98 -7.23 30.06
CA THR A 533 1.84 -6.79 29.28
C THR A 533 2.21 -5.54 28.49
N LEU A 534 1.64 -5.37 27.31
CA LEU A 534 1.76 -4.13 26.51
C LEU A 534 0.68 -3.13 26.90
N SER A 535 -0.51 -3.64 27.21
CA SER A 535 -1.65 -2.90 27.73
C SER A 535 -2.53 -3.82 28.56
N GLU A 536 -3.38 -3.27 29.39
CA GLU A 536 -4.35 -4.01 30.18
C GLU A 536 -5.71 -3.31 30.12
N THR A 537 -6.78 -4.09 30.05
CA THR A 537 -8.14 -3.57 30.09
C THR A 537 -8.94 -4.37 31.12
N GLY A 538 -9.49 -3.68 32.10
CA GLY A 538 -10.29 -4.32 33.16
C GLY A 538 -9.56 -5.44 33.93
N ASN A 539 -8.23 -5.46 33.95
CA ASN A 539 -7.44 -6.52 34.55
C ASN A 539 -7.46 -6.41 36.09
N TYR A 540 -8.15 -7.34 36.77
CA TYR A 540 -8.07 -7.47 38.20
C TYR A 540 -6.72 -8.07 38.63
N GLY A 541 -6.18 -9.05 37.85
CA GLY A 541 -4.88 -9.66 38.11
C GLY A 541 -4.70 -11.00 37.42
N PHE A 542 -3.62 -11.65 37.80
CA PHE A 542 -3.22 -12.94 37.26
C PHE A 542 -3.19 -14.01 38.34
N SER A 543 -3.65 -15.20 37.99
CA SER A 543 -3.47 -16.42 38.77
C SER A 543 -2.60 -17.39 37.98
N LEU A 544 -1.65 -18.04 38.64
CA LEU A 544 -0.73 -18.97 38.00
C LEU A 544 -1.16 -20.41 38.21
N GLN A 545 -1.05 -21.19 37.17
CA GLN A 545 -1.31 -22.62 37.21
C GLN A 545 -0.09 -23.39 36.71
N ARG A 546 0.10 -24.60 37.29
CA ARG A 546 1.22 -25.46 36.97
C ARG A 546 0.73 -26.86 36.62
N SER A 547 1.45 -27.52 35.71
CA SER A 547 1.33 -28.93 35.38
C SER A 547 2.70 -29.57 35.41
N SER A 548 2.83 -30.79 35.94
CA SER A 548 4.08 -31.52 36.00
C SER A 548 4.26 -32.46 34.80
N GLY A 549 5.43 -32.39 34.17
CA GLY A 549 5.87 -33.34 33.15
C GLY A 549 4.95 -33.45 31.95
N LYS A 550 4.40 -34.65 31.68
CA LYS A 550 3.54 -34.97 30.55
C LYS A 550 2.03 -34.74 30.83
N ASP A 551 1.67 -34.32 32.04
CA ASP A 551 0.28 -34.10 32.38
C ASP A 551 -0.31 -32.90 31.66
N THR A 552 -1.51 -33.05 31.16
CA THR A 552 -2.29 -31.95 30.54
C THR A 552 -3.14 -31.22 31.59
N LEU A 553 -3.22 -31.72 32.81
CA LEU A 553 -4.02 -31.13 33.89
C LEU A 553 -3.21 -30.05 34.61
N PHE A 554 -3.68 -28.82 34.55
CA PHE A 554 -3.10 -27.71 35.28
C PHE A 554 -3.78 -27.56 36.64
N THR A 555 -2.98 -27.40 37.67
CA THR A 555 -3.44 -27.13 39.06
C THR A 555 -3.09 -25.70 39.46
N GLU A 556 -3.99 -25.06 40.18
CA GLU A 556 -3.79 -23.72 40.69
C GLU A 556 -2.78 -23.74 41.84
N LEU A 557 -1.85 -22.77 41.81
CA LEU A 557 -0.82 -22.66 42.84
C LEU A 557 -1.33 -21.84 44.04
N SER A 558 -0.98 -22.22 45.26
CA SER A 558 -1.39 -21.47 46.45
C SER A 558 -0.65 -20.14 46.55
N GLY A 559 -1.37 -19.04 46.84
CA GLY A 559 -0.78 -17.70 46.95
C GLY A 559 -0.26 -17.10 45.63
N ASN A 560 -0.81 -17.53 44.51
CA ASN A 560 -0.35 -17.25 43.17
C ASN A 560 -1.00 -16.01 42.52
N PHE A 561 -1.82 -15.27 43.25
CA PHE A 561 -2.47 -14.09 42.69
C PHE A 561 -1.51 -12.90 42.63
N VAL A 562 -1.36 -12.33 41.45
CA VAL A 562 -0.59 -11.11 41.21
C VAL A 562 -1.56 -10.03 40.72
N PRO A 563 -1.74 -8.93 41.50
CA PRO A 563 -2.67 -7.87 41.12
C PRO A 563 -2.30 -7.24 39.76
N GLY A 564 -3.32 -6.96 38.96
CA GLY A 564 -3.20 -6.19 37.71
C GLY A 564 -3.30 -4.69 37.96
N HIS A 565 -3.20 -3.91 36.87
CA HIS A 565 -3.27 -2.46 36.90
C HIS A 565 -4.62 -1.90 36.41
N GLY A 566 -5.67 -2.74 36.36
CA GLY A 566 -6.98 -2.33 35.84
C GLY A 566 -6.96 -2.08 34.36
N THR A 567 -7.21 -0.84 33.94
CA THR A 567 -7.10 -0.43 32.53
C THR A 567 -5.91 0.51 32.36
N THR A 568 -4.91 0.09 31.59
CA THR A 568 -3.71 0.87 31.27
C THR A 568 -3.19 0.57 29.86
N ILE A 569 -2.76 1.60 29.16
CA ILE A 569 -2.08 1.51 27.86
C ILE A 569 -0.55 1.47 28.02
N GLN A 570 -0.06 1.49 29.25
CA GLN A 570 1.37 1.43 29.54
C GLN A 570 1.77 -0.02 29.79
N PRO A 571 2.90 -0.48 29.24
CA PRO A 571 3.42 -1.81 29.52
C PRO A 571 3.70 -2.01 31.01
N GLN A 572 3.32 -3.18 31.54
CA GLN A 572 3.52 -3.55 32.92
C GLN A 572 4.36 -4.82 33.03
N ASP A 573 5.33 -4.81 33.94
CA ASP A 573 6.21 -5.95 34.22
C ASP A 573 5.78 -6.66 35.51
N TYR A 574 5.68 -7.99 35.45
CA TYR A 574 5.26 -8.84 36.53
C TYR A 574 6.28 -9.93 36.79
N GLN A 575 6.34 -10.37 38.05
CA GLN A 575 7.14 -11.49 38.46
C GLN A 575 6.44 -12.28 39.58
N TRP A 576 6.59 -13.60 39.53
CA TRP A 576 6.19 -14.49 40.60
C TRP A 576 7.15 -15.67 40.68
N THR A 577 7.34 -16.26 41.88
CA THR A 577 8.31 -17.35 42.09
C THR A 577 7.61 -18.58 42.66
N ASP A 578 7.73 -19.69 41.94
CA ASP A 578 7.32 -21.01 42.41
C ASP A 578 8.44 -21.65 43.23
N VAL A 579 8.35 -21.51 44.56
CA VAL A 579 9.33 -22.10 45.47
C VAL A 579 9.12 -23.61 45.66
N SER A 580 8.00 -24.15 45.18
CA SER A 580 7.62 -25.56 45.28
C SER A 580 7.64 -26.27 43.94
N ALA A 581 8.37 -25.72 42.97
CA ALA A 581 8.44 -26.28 41.63
C ALA A 581 8.96 -27.73 41.65
N PRO A 582 8.30 -28.69 40.99
CA PRO A 582 8.83 -30.05 40.87
C PRO A 582 10.02 -30.04 39.90
N ALA A 583 10.73 -31.19 39.85
CA ALA A 583 11.82 -31.35 38.90
C ALA A 583 11.34 -31.12 37.44
N PRO A 584 12.11 -30.36 36.64
CA PRO A 584 11.76 -30.10 35.25
C PRO A 584 11.64 -31.38 34.39
N PRO A 585 10.82 -31.35 33.27
CA PRO A 585 10.10 -30.23 32.75
C PRO A 585 8.81 -29.89 33.50
N VAL A 586 8.54 -28.59 33.66
CA VAL A 586 7.33 -28.08 34.32
C VAL A 586 6.62 -27.13 33.36
N ARG A 587 5.31 -27.22 33.26
CA ARG A 587 4.50 -26.32 32.45
C ARG A 587 3.78 -25.32 33.34
N TYR A 588 3.77 -24.07 32.93
CA TYR A 588 3.04 -22.99 33.59
C TYR A 588 2.11 -22.31 32.61
N ARG A 589 0.98 -21.81 33.06
CA ARG A 589 0.12 -20.91 32.34
C ARG A 589 -0.43 -19.82 33.26
N LEU A 590 -0.72 -18.68 32.70
CA LEU A 590 -1.39 -17.58 33.37
C LEU A 590 -2.91 -17.71 33.16
N ARG A 591 -3.69 -17.46 34.23
CA ARG A 591 -5.12 -17.17 34.14
C ARG A 591 -5.29 -15.70 34.47
N GLN A 592 -5.66 -14.90 33.49
CA GLN A 592 -6.09 -13.53 33.72
C GLN A 592 -7.47 -13.53 34.37
N ILE A 593 -7.70 -12.65 35.31
CA ILE A 593 -8.97 -12.43 35.99
C ILE A 593 -9.34 -10.96 35.76
N ASN A 594 -10.54 -10.70 35.23
CA ASN A 594 -11.02 -9.37 34.94
C ASN A 594 -11.83 -8.79 36.12
N LEU A 595 -12.00 -7.46 36.14
CA LEU A 595 -12.79 -6.75 37.19
C LEU A 595 -14.28 -7.15 37.17
N ASP A 596 -14.79 -7.67 36.08
CA ASP A 596 -16.15 -8.21 35.95
C ASP A 596 -16.29 -9.66 36.43
N GLY A 597 -15.18 -10.28 36.86
CA GLY A 597 -15.12 -11.67 37.34
C GLY A 597 -14.94 -12.70 36.22
N SER A 598 -14.92 -12.30 34.95
CA SER A 598 -14.55 -13.21 33.87
C SER A 598 -13.07 -13.57 33.94
N SER A 599 -12.67 -14.70 33.32
CA SER A 599 -11.27 -15.09 33.31
C SER A 599 -10.88 -15.81 32.02
N GLU A 600 -9.64 -15.64 31.60
CA GLU A 600 -9.07 -16.20 30.40
C GLU A 600 -7.71 -16.86 30.68
N TYR A 601 -7.39 -17.91 29.91
CA TYR A 601 -6.11 -18.59 30.01
C TYR A 601 -5.20 -18.10 28.84
N LEU A 602 -3.99 -17.68 29.23
CA LEU A 602 -2.95 -17.29 28.33
C LEU A 602 -2.02 -18.48 28.04
N ASP A 603 -1.21 -18.36 26.96
CA ASP A 603 -0.36 -19.44 26.48
C ASP A 603 0.48 -20.12 27.57
N ALA A 604 0.66 -21.43 27.42
CA ALA A 604 1.42 -22.22 28.40
C ALA A 604 2.93 -22.17 28.08
N LEU A 605 3.71 -21.93 29.11
CA LEU A 605 5.19 -21.96 29.06
C LEU A 605 5.70 -23.32 29.54
N VAL A 606 6.67 -23.91 28.86
CA VAL A 606 7.44 -25.07 29.32
C VAL A 606 8.77 -24.57 29.88
N VAL A 607 9.04 -24.95 31.18
CA VAL A 607 10.32 -24.71 31.81
C VAL A 607 11.02 -26.06 32.00
N ASP A 608 12.14 -26.25 31.34
CA ASP A 608 12.96 -27.45 31.35
C ASP A 608 14.42 -27.14 31.68
N ASN A 609 15.27 -28.17 31.83
CA ASN A 609 16.68 -27.99 32.14
C ASN A 609 17.46 -27.24 31.05
N THR A 610 16.92 -27.17 29.85
CA THR A 610 17.50 -26.35 28.75
C THR A 610 17.10 -24.89 28.88
N SER A 611 15.99 -24.58 29.52
CA SER A 611 15.53 -23.21 29.81
C SER A 611 16.49 -22.48 30.78
N ALA A 612 17.27 -23.19 31.59
CA ALA A 612 18.34 -22.60 32.42
C ALA A 612 19.54 -22.13 31.55
N ALA A 613 19.76 -22.75 30.42
CA ALA A 613 20.79 -22.35 29.44
C ALA A 613 20.29 -21.30 28.42
N PHE A 614 18.98 -21.10 28.29
CA PHE A 614 18.36 -20.14 27.35
C PHE A 614 18.14 -18.73 27.92
N LEU A 615 18.89 -18.31 28.89
CA LEU A 615 19.30 -16.91 29.02
C LEU A 615 20.33 -16.52 27.94
N ALA A 616 20.71 -17.42 27.07
CA ALA A 616 21.47 -17.16 25.87
C ALA A 616 20.48 -16.91 24.71
N SER A 617 19.92 -15.68 24.68
CA SER A 617 19.69 -14.90 23.46
C SER A 617 19.02 -15.59 22.25
N ALA A 618 17.86 -15.09 21.85
CA ALA A 618 17.73 -14.71 20.44
C ALA A 618 19.08 -14.05 20.04
N PRO A 619 19.66 -14.35 18.84
CA PRO A 619 20.95 -13.79 18.51
C PRO A 619 20.89 -12.28 18.76
N PRO A 620 21.89 -11.73 19.47
CA PRO A 620 21.83 -10.34 19.89
C PRO A 620 21.78 -9.47 18.65
N VAL A 621 20.66 -8.80 18.44
CA VAL A 621 20.43 -7.97 17.25
C VAL A 621 20.87 -6.55 17.59
N PHE A 622 21.74 -5.99 16.75
CA PHE A 622 22.02 -4.56 16.79
C PHE A 622 20.83 -3.82 16.17
N ALA A 623 20.04 -3.14 16.99
CA ALA A 623 18.84 -2.45 16.53
C ALA A 623 18.64 -1.12 17.27
N LEU A 624 18.25 -0.10 16.51
CA LEU A 624 17.75 1.19 17.01
C LEU A 624 16.28 1.30 16.62
N ARG A 625 15.38 1.36 17.60
CA ARG A 625 13.95 1.47 17.34
C ARG A 625 13.53 2.90 17.04
N GLN A 626 12.38 3.07 16.38
CA GLN A 626 11.76 4.38 16.21
C GLN A 626 11.38 4.93 17.58
N ASN A 627 11.68 6.23 17.81
CA ASN A 627 11.28 6.89 19.05
C ASN A 627 9.76 6.99 19.16
N TYR A 628 9.26 6.89 20.36
CA TYR A 628 7.83 7.01 20.62
C TYR A 628 7.56 7.92 21.83
N PRO A 629 6.60 8.87 21.66
CA PRO A 629 5.87 9.23 20.45
C PRO A 629 6.76 9.86 19.36
N ASN A 630 6.34 9.78 18.09
CA ASN A 630 6.93 10.52 16.96
C ASN A 630 5.82 10.80 15.92
N PRO A 631 5.43 12.05 15.67
CA PRO A 631 5.94 13.28 16.27
C PRO A 631 5.79 13.34 17.80
N PHE A 632 6.63 14.16 18.47
CA PHE A 632 6.64 14.26 19.93
C PHE A 632 6.56 15.73 20.43
N ASN A 633 6.01 15.90 21.66
CA ASN A 633 5.89 17.19 22.33
C ASN A 633 5.86 17.01 23.85
N PRO A 634 6.78 17.55 24.64
CA PRO A 634 8.16 17.88 24.28
C PRO A 634 9.11 16.69 24.44
N ALA A 635 8.63 15.53 24.92
CA ALA A 635 9.46 14.38 25.28
C ALA A 635 9.12 13.11 24.47
N THR A 636 10.15 12.31 24.23
CA THR A 636 10.03 11.01 23.55
C THR A 636 11.01 10.00 24.15
N THR A 637 10.76 8.72 23.93
CA THR A 637 11.63 7.62 24.36
C THR A 637 12.25 6.93 23.15
N ILE A 638 13.54 6.65 23.22
CA ILE A 638 14.32 5.93 22.21
C ILE A 638 14.77 4.61 22.82
N GLU A 639 14.50 3.50 22.10
CA GLU A 639 14.94 2.16 22.50
C GLU A 639 16.02 1.64 21.57
N PHE A 640 16.99 0.88 22.13
CA PHE A 640 18.01 0.21 21.34
C PHE A 640 18.52 -1.09 22.00
N THR A 641 19.11 -1.94 21.17
CA THR A 641 19.82 -3.16 21.58
C THR A 641 21.16 -3.24 20.87
N VAL A 642 22.11 -3.96 21.44
CA VAL A 642 23.43 -4.18 20.85
C VAL A 642 23.68 -5.65 20.59
N ALA A 643 24.44 -5.95 19.52
CA ALA A 643 24.73 -7.33 19.14
C ALA A 643 25.92 -7.93 19.90
N ARG A 644 26.79 -7.10 20.49
CA ARG A 644 28.01 -7.49 21.22
C ARG A 644 28.20 -6.59 22.42
N PRO A 645 28.78 -7.10 23.52
CA PRO A 645 29.10 -6.28 24.69
C PRO A 645 30.11 -5.22 24.33
N GLY A 646 29.96 -4.01 24.86
CA GLY A 646 30.90 -2.93 24.63
C GLY A 646 30.28 -1.55 24.76
N ARG A 647 31.12 -0.53 24.49
CA ARG A 647 30.67 0.85 24.56
C ARG A 647 29.66 1.12 23.44
N ALA A 648 28.50 1.68 23.83
CA ALA A 648 27.45 2.16 22.94
C ALA A 648 27.20 3.64 23.18
N THR A 649 26.83 4.38 22.13
CA THR A 649 26.41 5.78 22.22
C THR A 649 25.13 5.99 21.46
N VAL A 650 24.18 6.75 22.04
CA VAL A 650 23.01 7.28 21.35
C VAL A 650 23.11 8.80 21.36
N THR A 651 23.24 9.39 20.18
CA THR A 651 23.47 10.82 20.00
C THR A 651 22.39 11.42 19.10
N VAL A 652 21.83 12.59 19.49
CA VAL A 652 20.83 13.33 18.70
C VAL A 652 21.50 14.52 18.01
N TYR A 653 21.15 14.74 16.75
CA TYR A 653 21.65 15.78 15.87
C TYR A 653 20.49 16.66 15.36
N ASN A 654 20.77 17.93 15.13
CA ASN A 654 19.86 18.82 14.39
C ASN A 654 20.02 18.63 12.86
N GLY A 655 19.21 19.35 12.06
CA GLY A 655 19.26 19.30 10.60
C GLY A 655 20.59 19.78 9.97
N LEU A 656 21.45 20.44 10.74
CA LEU A 656 22.80 20.87 10.32
C LEU A 656 23.89 19.86 10.72
N GLY A 657 23.52 18.70 11.29
CA GLY A 657 24.46 17.67 11.75
C GLY A 657 25.16 18.01 13.07
N GLN A 658 24.74 19.05 13.80
CA GLN A 658 25.31 19.42 15.09
C GLN A 658 24.68 18.57 16.20
N ILE A 659 25.51 18.10 17.15
CA ILE A 659 25.04 17.35 18.31
C ILE A 659 24.19 18.26 19.22
N VAL A 660 22.94 17.85 19.49
CA VAL A 660 22.04 18.54 20.42
C VAL A 660 21.86 17.81 21.75
N ALA A 661 22.08 16.48 21.75
CA ALA A 661 22.08 15.69 22.98
C ALA A 661 22.87 14.39 22.80
N ILE A 662 23.45 13.88 23.89
CA ILE A 662 23.94 12.51 24.02
C ILE A 662 23.04 11.85 25.05
N LEU A 663 22.25 10.86 24.62
CA LEU A 663 21.23 10.22 25.43
C LEU A 663 21.74 8.97 26.15
N PHE A 664 22.75 8.33 25.59
CA PHE A 664 23.43 7.19 26.16
C PHE A 664 24.91 7.23 25.76
N ASP A 665 25.78 7.01 26.73
CA ASP A 665 27.21 6.80 26.52
C ASP A 665 27.72 5.89 27.64
N GLY A 666 27.80 4.59 27.37
CA GLY A 666 28.16 3.61 28.37
C GLY A 666 28.33 2.22 27.79
N THR A 667 28.69 1.26 28.66
CA THR A 667 28.76 -0.15 28.27
C THR A 667 27.34 -0.70 28.12
N ALA A 668 27.07 -1.36 27.00
CA ALA A 668 25.83 -2.05 26.73
C ALA A 668 26.08 -3.54 26.50
N GLU A 669 25.19 -4.37 27.06
CA GLU A 669 25.24 -5.82 26.97
C GLU A 669 24.24 -6.35 25.94
N PRO A 670 24.59 -7.41 25.18
CA PRO A 670 23.70 -8.02 24.23
C PRO A 670 22.48 -8.67 24.90
N GLY A 671 21.33 -8.64 24.23
CA GLY A 671 20.08 -9.20 24.76
C GLY A 671 19.33 -8.31 25.75
N GLN A 672 19.88 -7.14 26.09
CA GLN A 672 19.22 -6.13 26.92
C GLN A 672 18.66 -5.02 26.06
N VAL A 673 17.41 -4.58 26.31
CA VAL A 673 16.82 -3.39 25.71
C VAL A 673 17.12 -2.19 26.57
N TYR A 674 17.76 -1.19 26.00
CA TYR A 674 18.06 0.09 26.64
C TYR A 674 17.06 1.13 26.20
N GLN A 675 16.61 1.96 27.15
CA GLN A 675 15.70 3.06 26.90
C GLN A 675 16.34 4.38 27.31
N SER A 676 16.21 5.40 26.47
CA SER A 676 16.70 6.74 26.74
C SER A 676 15.58 7.75 26.47
N LYS A 677 15.27 8.61 27.44
CA LYS A 677 14.32 9.70 27.25
C LYS A 677 15.03 10.90 26.62
N PHE A 678 14.36 11.52 25.66
CA PHE A 678 14.80 12.76 25.04
C PHE A 678 13.75 13.85 25.28
N ASP A 679 14.18 14.96 25.87
CA ASP A 679 13.36 16.14 26.12
C ASP A 679 13.78 17.26 25.16
N GLY A 680 12.89 17.60 24.22
CA GLY A 680 13.05 18.68 23.25
C GLY A 680 12.55 20.03 23.71
N SER A 681 12.19 20.22 25.00
CA SER A 681 11.58 21.46 25.51
C SER A 681 12.37 22.75 25.25
N LYS A 682 13.68 22.64 25.02
CA LYS A 682 14.58 23.78 24.71
C LYS A 682 14.95 23.88 23.23
N LEU A 683 14.39 23.01 22.38
CA LEU A 683 14.73 22.95 20.97
C LEU A 683 13.58 23.51 20.12
N ALA A 684 13.89 23.99 18.92
CA ALA A 684 12.88 24.43 17.95
C ALA A 684 12.09 23.24 17.38
N SER A 685 10.82 23.46 17.02
CA SER A 685 10.07 22.47 16.21
C SER A 685 10.84 22.17 14.93
N GLY A 686 10.87 20.91 14.55
CA GLY A 686 11.59 20.48 13.35
C GLY A 686 12.09 19.04 13.43
N MET A 687 12.74 18.62 12.36
CA MET A 687 13.32 17.28 12.21
C MET A 687 14.70 17.20 12.87
N TYR A 688 14.90 16.16 13.64
CA TYR A 688 16.19 15.78 14.25
C TYR A 688 16.53 14.34 13.83
N ILE A 689 17.79 13.97 13.98
CA ILE A 689 18.29 12.61 13.68
C ILE A 689 18.95 12.08 14.95
N TYR A 690 18.67 10.85 15.32
CA TYR A 690 19.42 10.16 16.37
C TYR A 690 20.16 8.95 15.83
N LYS A 691 21.33 8.70 16.39
CA LYS A 691 22.28 7.67 15.94
C LYS A 691 22.72 6.80 17.10
N LEU A 692 22.55 5.50 16.96
CA LEU A 692 23.20 4.48 17.78
C LEU A 692 24.53 4.11 17.14
N SER A 693 25.60 4.03 17.93
CA SER A 693 26.89 3.48 17.52
C SER A 693 27.40 2.53 18.58
N ALA A 694 27.72 1.28 18.22
CA ALA A 694 28.34 0.29 19.10
C ALA A 694 29.03 -0.79 18.27
N GLY A 695 30.22 -1.22 18.72
CA GLY A 695 30.95 -2.35 18.13
C GLY A 695 31.27 -2.21 16.64
N GLY A 696 31.49 -0.99 16.14
CA GLY A 696 31.78 -0.71 14.73
C GLY A 696 30.51 -0.62 13.85
N SER A 697 29.32 -0.89 14.39
CA SER A 697 28.03 -0.73 13.71
C SER A 697 27.38 0.59 14.09
N ALA A 698 26.62 1.17 13.16
CA ALA A 698 25.82 2.37 13.41
C ALA A 698 24.45 2.29 12.70
N GLN A 699 23.42 2.81 13.35
CA GLN A 699 22.08 2.95 12.80
C GLN A 699 21.53 4.33 13.13
N MET A 700 20.77 4.92 12.21
CA MET A 700 20.17 6.24 12.40
C MET A 700 18.67 6.20 12.17
N ARG A 701 17.95 7.09 12.87
CA ARG A 701 16.51 7.31 12.66
C ARG A 701 16.16 8.79 12.81
N LYS A 702 15.03 9.18 12.23
CA LYS A 702 14.50 10.54 12.30
C LYS A 702 13.51 10.67 13.45
N LEU A 703 13.44 11.83 14.07
CA LEU A 703 12.43 12.21 15.05
C LEU A 703 11.93 13.63 14.75
N LEU A 704 10.63 13.85 14.92
CA LEU A 704 9.96 15.11 14.63
C LEU A 704 9.43 15.73 15.90
N LEU A 705 9.98 16.88 16.27
CA LEU A 705 9.50 17.71 17.40
C LEU A 705 8.45 18.70 16.88
N VAL A 706 7.26 18.64 17.46
CA VAL A 706 6.14 19.55 17.16
C VAL A 706 5.75 20.25 18.45
N ARG A 707 5.66 21.58 18.42
CA ARG A 707 5.17 22.40 19.53
C ARG A 707 3.84 23.03 19.19
#